data_7ef0dc39d20f6355d851c436690dc9e2
#
_entry.id   7ef0dc39d20f6355d851c436690dc9e2
#
_cell.length_a   1.000
_cell.length_b   1.000
_cell.length_c   1.000
_cell.angle_alpha   90.00
_cell.angle_beta   90.00
_cell.angle_gamma   90.00
#
_symmetry.space_group_name_H-M   'P 1'
#
loop_
_entity.id
_entity.type
_entity.pdbx_description
1 polymer ?
#
loop_
_entity_poly.entity_id
_entity_poly.type
_entity_poly.pdbx_seq_one_letter_code
_entity_poly.pdbx_strand_id
1 'polypeptide(L)'
;MQKKFTFELAGRTITVETGKYAEQAGGAILISCGYTALLVCATVAKQAREGADFLPLSCDYEEKMYAAGKIPGGFIKREGRPSEKAILTSRLIDRPIRPLFPKGFYNDVQVVATAMSVERDVTPDVLAMNGASIALSISEAPFAGPIGAVSVGYVDGQYVINPDFEQRSRSRLHLTVAGTADAVMMVEAGANEISEQEMLDAILFGHEYIKQIVEWIKTIQAEVGKEKIVPVIHTPDEELKAKVVEFARAKVEWQLDTFDRKEREVRTEQVKAETIAHFAEEYPDGAADIDAVLYNLMKEILRDKIINKGIRPDGRTHTQIRPIWSEVGILPRTHGSAVFTRGQTQVMTIATLGTLGDGQTIDGIGEEEFKRYIHHYNMPPYSTGEVKSLGSPGRREIGHGALAERALLPVIPDENEFPYAIRLVSEVVSSNGSTSQASICGSTLALMDAGVPIKAPVAGCAMGLIKDDSTGNIAILTDIQGLEDFMGDMDFKVAGTQSGITAIQMDIKIKGIDKQILTRALEQARQGRLFILDRMMETIHTPRPELSPFAPRILQFSINPDKIREVIGSGGKTINGIIAETGVKIDIEDDGRVFIASTDAAAAEKAKNIIDNIVRDIQVGDVILGKVVNILPIGAQVELKPGKKGLVHISKLSNKRVERVEDVVSIGDEILVRVIEIKPDGKIDLTRKGLIPEEGRR
;
A
#
# COMPACT_ATOMS: atom_id res chain seq x y z
N MET A 1 33.49 -24.53 3.00
CA MET A 1 33.66 -24.79 4.46
C MET A 1 32.53 -24.06 5.19
N GLN A 2 31.86 -24.72 6.12
CA GLN A 2 30.76 -24.08 6.89
C GLN A 2 31.33 -23.04 7.86
N LYS A 3 30.74 -21.84 7.87
CA LYS A 3 31.13 -20.75 8.76
C LYS A 3 29.87 -20.15 9.40
N LYS A 4 30.03 -19.64 10.62
CA LYS A 4 28.99 -18.97 11.39
C LYS A 4 29.53 -17.66 11.94
N PHE A 5 28.78 -16.58 11.73
CA PHE A 5 29.08 -15.23 12.20
C PHE A 5 27.93 -14.70 13.04
N THR A 6 28.25 -13.93 14.08
CA THR A 6 27.24 -13.30 14.94
C THR A 6 27.55 -11.82 15.10
N PHE A 7 26.49 -11.03 15.27
CA PHE A 7 26.59 -9.59 15.46
C PHE A 7 25.47 -9.09 16.39
N GLU A 8 25.85 -8.29 17.37
CA GLU A 8 24.89 -7.67 18.28
C GLU A 8 24.44 -6.31 17.73
N LEU A 9 23.14 -6.18 17.45
CA LEU A 9 22.53 -4.96 16.95
C LEU A 9 21.37 -4.55 17.85
N ALA A 10 21.49 -3.40 18.51
CA ALA A 10 20.43 -2.84 19.37
C ALA A 10 19.83 -3.88 20.36
N GLY A 11 20.69 -4.68 21.00
CA GLY A 11 20.30 -5.69 21.97
C GLY A 11 19.76 -7.00 21.38
N ARG A 12 19.87 -7.20 20.07
CA ARG A 12 19.49 -8.46 19.39
C ARG A 12 20.67 -9.07 18.67
N THR A 13 20.82 -10.40 18.77
CA THR A 13 21.85 -11.15 18.06
C THR A 13 21.39 -11.52 16.66
N ILE A 14 22.10 -11.05 15.64
CA ILE A 14 21.95 -11.50 14.26
C ILE A 14 22.98 -12.60 14.00
N THR A 15 22.56 -13.71 13.42
CA THR A 15 23.41 -14.84 13.06
C THR A 15 23.39 -15.06 11.55
N VAL A 16 24.56 -15.31 10.96
CA VAL A 16 24.72 -15.67 9.55
C VAL A 16 25.49 -16.98 9.45
N GLU A 17 24.92 -17.96 8.76
CA GLU A 17 25.58 -19.22 8.42
C GLU A 17 25.77 -19.29 6.90
N THR A 18 26.97 -19.66 6.43
CA THR A 18 27.28 -19.86 5.03
C THR A 18 28.03 -21.16 4.79
N GLY A 19 28.07 -21.63 3.53
CA GLY A 19 28.75 -22.87 3.11
C GLY A 19 28.02 -24.15 3.53
N LYS A 20 26.74 -24.08 3.90
CA LYS A 20 25.92 -25.20 4.35
C LYS A 20 24.73 -25.50 3.44
N TYR A 21 24.13 -24.48 2.88
CA TYR A 21 22.93 -24.56 2.04
C TYR A 21 23.16 -23.90 0.69
N ALA A 22 22.38 -24.28 -0.32
CA ALA A 22 22.34 -23.69 -1.66
C ALA A 22 23.73 -23.57 -2.32
N GLU A 23 24.49 -24.65 -2.32
CA GLU A 23 25.88 -24.72 -2.83
C GLU A 23 26.07 -24.26 -4.28
N GLN A 24 25.00 -24.33 -5.10
CA GLN A 24 25.04 -23.92 -6.51
C GLN A 24 24.93 -22.41 -6.71
N ALA A 25 24.52 -21.65 -5.71
CA ALA A 25 24.46 -20.20 -5.77
C ALA A 25 25.86 -19.58 -5.66
N GLY A 26 26.04 -18.42 -6.30
CA GLY A 26 27.29 -17.65 -6.21
C GLY A 26 27.60 -17.26 -4.75
N GLY A 27 26.60 -16.74 -4.03
CA GLY A 27 26.65 -16.49 -2.59
C GLY A 27 25.36 -16.97 -1.94
N ALA A 28 25.46 -17.72 -0.84
CA ALA A 28 24.30 -18.23 -0.12
C ALA A 28 24.51 -18.15 1.39
N ILE A 29 23.51 -17.68 2.11
CA ILE A 29 23.51 -17.57 3.56
C ILE A 29 22.16 -17.95 4.15
N LEU A 30 22.18 -18.44 5.37
CA LEU A 30 21.02 -18.43 6.27
C LEU A 30 21.25 -17.32 7.30
N ILE A 31 20.45 -16.26 7.25
CA ILE A 31 20.46 -15.16 8.22
C ILE A 31 19.31 -15.31 9.18
N SER A 32 19.56 -15.13 10.49
CA SER A 32 18.53 -15.24 11.51
C SER A 32 18.70 -14.22 12.63
N CYS A 33 17.57 -13.86 13.24
CA CYS A 33 17.49 -13.06 14.46
C CYS A 33 16.28 -13.57 15.26
N GLY A 34 16.48 -14.00 16.50
CA GLY A 34 15.43 -14.70 17.24
C GLY A 34 14.97 -15.94 16.48
N TYR A 35 13.67 -16.12 16.32
CA TYR A 35 13.08 -17.20 15.53
C TYR A 35 12.80 -16.84 14.07
N THR A 36 13.10 -15.61 13.65
CA THR A 36 13.02 -15.23 12.23
C THR A 36 14.30 -15.65 11.50
N ALA A 37 14.15 -16.39 10.41
CA ALA A 37 15.26 -16.89 9.59
C ALA A 37 14.93 -16.85 8.11
N LEU A 38 15.90 -16.40 7.29
CA LEU A 38 15.78 -16.32 5.84
C LEU A 38 16.96 -17.01 5.16
N LEU A 39 16.65 -17.79 4.12
CA LEU A 39 17.65 -18.25 3.16
C LEU A 39 17.80 -17.20 2.06
N VAL A 40 18.99 -16.63 1.91
CA VAL A 40 19.26 -15.60 0.91
C VAL A 40 20.37 -16.05 -0.03
N CYS A 41 20.06 -16.05 -1.33
CA CYS A 41 20.95 -16.51 -2.38
C CYS A 41 21.17 -15.42 -3.42
N ALA A 42 22.41 -15.24 -3.87
CA ALA A 42 22.78 -14.38 -4.99
C ALA A 42 23.45 -15.22 -6.08
N THR A 43 23.03 -15.02 -7.32
CA THR A 43 23.55 -15.73 -8.49
C THR A 43 23.80 -14.75 -9.62
N VAL A 44 24.90 -14.92 -10.33
CA VAL A 44 25.29 -14.09 -11.49
C VAL A 44 25.45 -14.98 -12.71
N ALA A 45 24.88 -14.58 -13.83
CA ALA A 45 25.08 -15.27 -15.09
C ALA A 45 26.56 -15.08 -15.59
N LYS A 46 27.11 -16.11 -16.19
CA LYS A 46 28.52 -16.07 -16.71
C LYS A 46 28.69 -15.08 -17.84
N GLN A 47 27.65 -14.82 -18.61
CA GLN A 47 27.66 -13.94 -19.77
C GLN A 47 26.41 -13.08 -19.81
N ALA A 48 26.50 -11.87 -20.36
CA ALA A 48 25.35 -11.03 -20.65
C ALA A 48 24.49 -11.65 -21.75
N ARG A 49 23.21 -11.34 -21.76
CA ARG A 49 22.32 -11.69 -22.88
C ARG A 49 22.71 -10.89 -24.12
N GLU A 50 22.53 -11.49 -25.27
CA GLU A 50 22.73 -10.79 -26.54
C GLU A 50 21.77 -9.58 -26.65
N GLY A 51 22.30 -8.41 -26.96
CA GLY A 51 21.56 -7.17 -27.08
C GLY A 51 21.13 -6.52 -25.76
N ALA A 52 21.66 -6.98 -24.61
CA ALA A 52 21.37 -6.33 -23.32
C ALA A 52 22.01 -4.93 -23.25
N ASP A 53 21.21 -3.92 -22.92
CA ASP A 53 21.59 -2.50 -22.80
C ASP A 53 21.40 -1.94 -21.37
N PHE A 54 20.98 -2.78 -20.42
CA PHE A 54 20.79 -2.43 -19.01
C PHE A 54 21.19 -3.59 -18.09
N LEU A 55 21.34 -3.30 -16.78
CA LEU A 55 21.57 -4.31 -15.75
C LEU A 55 20.28 -5.10 -15.48
N PRO A 56 20.18 -6.39 -15.87
CA PRO A 56 19.02 -7.22 -15.58
C PRO A 56 19.12 -7.80 -14.16
N LEU A 57 18.97 -6.91 -13.15
CA LEU A 57 18.93 -7.29 -11.74
C LEU A 57 17.50 -7.66 -11.35
N SER A 58 17.31 -8.88 -10.84
CA SER A 58 16.08 -9.34 -10.21
C SER A 58 16.31 -9.57 -8.71
N CYS A 59 15.52 -8.89 -7.88
CA CYS A 59 15.45 -9.13 -6.46
C CYS A 59 14.06 -9.69 -6.14
N ASP A 60 14.00 -10.88 -5.57
CA ASP A 60 12.77 -11.59 -5.26
C ASP A 60 12.73 -11.91 -3.76
N TYR A 61 11.64 -11.52 -3.11
CA TYR A 61 11.35 -11.90 -1.75
C TYR A 61 10.18 -12.87 -1.74
N GLU A 62 10.39 -14.04 -1.15
CA GLU A 62 9.44 -15.14 -1.15
C GLU A 62 8.87 -15.37 0.24
N GLU A 63 7.57 -15.22 0.38
CA GLU A 63 6.81 -15.57 1.58
C GLU A 63 6.29 -17.01 1.46
N LYS A 64 6.66 -17.86 2.41
CA LYS A 64 6.19 -19.23 2.50
C LYS A 64 5.34 -19.39 3.76
N MET A 65 4.09 -19.82 3.61
CA MET A 65 3.14 -19.92 4.73
C MET A 65 3.64 -20.84 5.84
N TYR A 66 4.45 -21.85 5.50
CA TYR A 66 5.09 -22.73 6.50
C TYR A 66 6.02 -21.95 7.45
N ALA A 67 6.57 -20.80 7.04
CA ALA A 67 7.43 -19.98 7.91
C ALA A 67 6.70 -19.46 9.16
N ALA A 68 5.37 -19.34 9.08
CA ALA A 68 4.48 -19.00 10.19
C ALA A 68 3.66 -20.19 10.70
N GLY A 69 4.01 -21.43 10.30
CA GLY A 69 3.27 -22.63 10.69
C GLY A 69 1.89 -22.76 10.05
N LYS A 70 1.64 -22.06 8.95
CA LYS A 70 0.34 -22.02 8.26
C LYS A 70 0.36 -22.88 6.98
N ILE A 71 -0.81 -23.42 6.62
CA ILE A 71 -1.06 -24.02 5.29
C ILE A 71 -1.76 -22.94 4.44
N PRO A 72 -1.33 -22.71 3.19
CA PRO A 72 -1.95 -21.73 2.32
C PRO A 72 -3.47 -21.91 2.23
N GLY A 73 -4.20 -20.80 2.27
CA GLY A 73 -5.65 -20.76 2.02
C GLY A 73 -5.99 -21.23 0.59
N GLY A 74 -7.23 -21.10 0.21
CA GLY A 74 -7.70 -21.46 -1.11
C GLY A 74 -7.74 -22.96 -1.37
N PHE A 75 -8.13 -23.35 -2.59
CA PHE A 75 -8.39 -24.74 -2.96
C PHE A 75 -7.09 -25.55 -3.22
N ILE A 76 -6.09 -24.93 -3.86
CA ILE A 76 -4.85 -25.60 -4.30
C ILE A 76 -3.89 -25.88 -3.12
N LYS A 77 -4.07 -25.19 -1.99
CA LYS A 77 -3.19 -25.30 -0.81
C LYS A 77 -1.70 -25.03 -1.12
N ARG A 78 -1.44 -24.10 -2.01
CA ARG A 78 -0.10 -23.69 -2.44
C ARG A 78 -0.06 -22.17 -2.58
N GLU A 79 1.08 -21.56 -2.29
CA GLU A 79 1.34 -20.14 -2.56
C GLU A 79 1.17 -19.84 -4.05
N GLY A 80 0.52 -18.73 -4.36
CA GLY A 80 0.26 -18.24 -5.70
C GLY A 80 1.21 -17.14 -6.14
N ARG A 81 0.66 -16.01 -6.58
CA ARG A 81 1.43 -14.81 -6.89
C ARG A 81 2.00 -14.20 -5.61
N PRO A 82 3.16 -13.52 -5.67
CA PRO A 82 3.71 -12.78 -4.54
C PRO A 82 2.67 -11.82 -3.96
N SER A 83 2.61 -11.74 -2.64
CA SER A 83 1.77 -10.76 -1.93
C SER A 83 2.24 -9.33 -2.23
N GLU A 84 1.39 -8.34 -1.97
CA GLU A 84 1.78 -6.92 -2.06
C GLU A 84 3.01 -6.64 -1.17
N LYS A 85 3.02 -7.17 0.06
CA LYS A 85 4.15 -7.06 0.99
C LYS A 85 5.42 -7.69 0.42
N ALA A 86 5.34 -8.87 -0.20
CA ALA A 86 6.49 -9.51 -0.82
C ALA A 86 7.06 -8.68 -1.98
N ILE A 87 6.20 -8.07 -2.79
CA ILE A 87 6.62 -7.17 -3.87
C ILE A 87 7.28 -5.92 -3.32
N LEU A 88 6.73 -5.32 -2.27
CA LEU A 88 7.30 -4.13 -1.63
C LEU A 88 8.66 -4.45 -0.99
N THR A 89 8.81 -5.58 -0.30
CA THR A 89 10.09 -6.03 0.25
C THR A 89 11.13 -6.30 -0.86
N SER A 90 10.73 -6.91 -1.97
CA SER A 90 11.61 -7.07 -3.15
C SER A 90 12.13 -5.71 -3.64
N ARG A 91 11.30 -4.67 -3.63
CA ARG A 91 11.70 -3.31 -4.00
C ARG A 91 12.64 -2.67 -2.98
N LEU A 92 12.44 -2.92 -1.67
CA LEU A 92 13.35 -2.46 -0.62
C LEU A 92 14.75 -3.07 -0.78
N ILE A 93 14.85 -4.32 -1.24
CA ILE A 93 16.13 -4.98 -1.54
C ILE A 93 16.78 -4.38 -2.79
N ASP A 94 16.04 -4.26 -3.89
CA ASP A 94 16.56 -3.82 -5.20
C ASP A 94 17.15 -2.39 -5.17
N ARG A 95 16.41 -1.46 -4.58
CA ARG A 95 16.69 -0.01 -4.70
C ARG A 95 18.06 0.40 -4.18
N PRO A 96 18.52 0.01 -2.97
CA PRO A 96 19.85 0.39 -2.48
C PRO A 96 20.99 -0.43 -3.11
N ILE A 97 20.71 -1.58 -3.72
CA ILE A 97 21.70 -2.48 -4.29
C ILE A 97 22.04 -2.09 -5.73
N ARG A 98 21.02 -1.77 -6.52
CA ARG A 98 21.15 -1.50 -7.96
C ARG A 98 22.21 -0.45 -8.34
N PRO A 99 22.32 0.70 -7.65
CA PRO A 99 23.31 1.73 -7.97
C PRO A 99 24.75 1.32 -7.69
N LEU A 100 24.97 0.23 -6.98
CA LEU A 100 26.30 -0.25 -6.58
C LEU A 100 26.88 -1.28 -7.54
N PHE A 101 26.21 -1.58 -8.64
CA PHE A 101 26.78 -2.33 -9.75
C PHE A 101 27.48 -1.38 -10.74
N PRO A 102 28.55 -1.84 -11.40
CA PRO A 102 29.26 -1.04 -12.39
C PRO A 102 28.34 -0.66 -13.56
N LYS A 103 28.41 0.57 -14.02
CA LYS A 103 27.72 0.99 -15.25
C LYS A 103 28.26 0.20 -16.43
N GLY A 104 27.39 -0.29 -17.31
CA GLY A 104 27.74 -1.13 -18.43
C GLY A 104 27.90 -2.62 -18.08
N PHE A 105 27.65 -3.04 -16.85
CA PHE A 105 27.55 -4.45 -16.47
C PHE A 105 26.17 -4.99 -16.80
N TYR A 106 26.06 -5.91 -17.75
CA TYR A 106 24.76 -6.38 -18.28
C TYR A 106 24.52 -7.88 -18.09
N ASN A 107 25.35 -8.57 -17.29
CA ASN A 107 25.06 -9.96 -16.92
C ASN A 107 23.82 -10.01 -16.01
N ASP A 108 22.99 -11.05 -16.19
CA ASP A 108 21.86 -11.28 -15.27
C ASP A 108 22.35 -11.50 -13.84
N VAL A 109 21.73 -10.77 -12.91
CA VAL A 109 21.95 -10.94 -11.47
C VAL A 109 20.61 -11.23 -10.82
N GLN A 110 20.54 -12.29 -10.04
CA GLN A 110 19.35 -12.62 -9.26
C GLN A 110 19.69 -12.74 -7.78
N VAL A 111 18.89 -12.07 -6.95
CA VAL A 111 18.89 -12.21 -5.50
C VAL A 111 17.53 -12.75 -5.07
N VAL A 112 17.53 -13.89 -4.38
CA VAL A 112 16.31 -14.50 -3.83
C VAL A 112 16.43 -14.58 -2.32
N ALA A 113 15.51 -13.93 -1.61
CA ALA A 113 15.40 -14.00 -0.16
C ALA A 113 14.10 -14.75 0.20
N THR A 114 14.21 -15.92 0.80
CA THR A 114 13.07 -16.75 1.18
C THR A 114 12.90 -16.76 2.70
N ALA A 115 11.73 -16.33 3.17
CA ALA A 115 11.36 -16.43 4.59
C ALA A 115 11.12 -17.91 4.96
N MET A 116 11.99 -18.46 5.81
CA MET A 116 11.97 -19.86 6.22
C MET A 116 11.32 -20.06 7.60
N SER A 117 11.41 -19.05 8.46
CA SER A 117 10.77 -18.99 9.78
C SER A 117 10.53 -17.52 10.12
N VAL A 118 9.37 -17.18 10.70
CA VAL A 118 9.01 -15.80 11.03
C VAL A 118 8.34 -15.75 12.39
N GLU A 119 8.82 -14.84 13.24
CA GLU A 119 8.19 -14.47 14.50
C GLU A 119 7.64 -13.04 14.45
N ARG A 120 6.78 -12.71 15.41
CA ARG A 120 6.07 -11.45 15.50
C ARG A 120 6.98 -10.22 15.73
N ASP A 121 8.02 -10.39 16.57
CA ASP A 121 8.83 -9.27 17.05
C ASP A 121 9.98 -8.90 16.11
N VAL A 122 10.32 -9.78 15.17
CA VAL A 122 11.40 -9.58 14.19
C VAL A 122 10.86 -9.65 12.79
N THR A 123 10.71 -8.50 12.15
CA THR A 123 10.25 -8.42 10.74
C THR A 123 11.33 -8.94 9.79
N PRO A 124 10.97 -9.74 8.79
CA PRO A 124 11.93 -10.36 7.88
C PRO A 124 12.51 -9.41 6.82
N ASP A 125 11.89 -8.26 6.56
CA ASP A 125 12.24 -7.31 5.49
C ASP A 125 13.66 -6.75 5.63
N VAL A 126 14.00 -6.19 6.80
CA VAL A 126 15.34 -5.66 7.07
C VAL A 126 16.41 -6.78 7.07
N LEU A 127 16.07 -7.97 7.59
CA LEU A 127 16.96 -9.12 7.50
C LEU A 127 17.17 -9.56 6.05
N ALA A 128 16.16 -9.51 5.20
CA ALA A 128 16.26 -9.80 3.77
C ALA A 128 17.20 -8.81 3.06
N MET A 129 17.11 -7.52 3.39
CA MET A 129 18.01 -6.48 2.84
C MET A 129 19.48 -6.71 3.22
N ASN A 130 19.74 -6.93 4.52
CA ASN A 130 21.08 -7.23 5.01
C ASN A 130 21.59 -8.57 4.47
N GLY A 131 20.73 -9.57 4.40
CA GLY A 131 21.04 -10.87 3.81
C GLY A 131 21.41 -10.78 2.33
N ALA A 132 20.69 -9.98 1.55
CA ALA A 132 21.01 -9.72 0.14
C ALA A 132 22.38 -9.04 -0.02
N SER A 133 22.67 -8.05 0.82
CA SER A 133 23.98 -7.39 0.86
C SER A 133 25.12 -8.39 1.16
N ILE A 134 24.92 -9.25 2.16
CA ILE A 134 25.92 -10.27 2.53
C ILE A 134 26.11 -11.28 1.38
N ALA A 135 25.01 -11.83 0.84
CA ALA A 135 25.06 -12.82 -0.24
C ALA A 135 25.78 -12.29 -1.49
N LEU A 136 25.51 -11.03 -1.87
CA LEU A 136 26.21 -10.35 -2.97
C LEU A 136 27.69 -10.11 -2.63
N SER A 137 27.97 -9.67 -1.40
CA SER A 137 29.34 -9.37 -0.97
C SER A 137 30.25 -10.61 -0.97
N ILE A 138 29.73 -11.78 -0.61
CA ILE A 138 30.49 -13.03 -0.62
C ILE A 138 30.49 -13.76 -1.96
N SER A 139 29.60 -13.36 -2.93
CA SER A 139 29.53 -13.92 -4.27
C SER A 139 30.62 -13.34 -5.18
N GLU A 140 30.70 -13.88 -6.39
CA GLU A 140 31.53 -13.34 -7.48
C GLU A 140 30.95 -12.08 -8.16
N ALA A 141 29.75 -11.64 -7.79
CA ALA A 141 29.11 -10.44 -8.37
C ALA A 141 29.99 -9.18 -8.19
N PRO A 142 30.14 -8.32 -9.22
CA PRO A 142 30.91 -7.09 -9.14
C PRO A 142 30.13 -5.98 -8.39
N PHE A 143 29.73 -6.30 -7.17
CA PHE A 143 28.94 -5.45 -6.28
C PHE A 143 29.85 -4.57 -5.44
N ALA A 144 29.73 -3.23 -5.58
CA ALA A 144 30.53 -2.23 -4.87
C ALA A 144 29.99 -1.87 -3.49
N GLY A 145 29.22 -2.78 -2.87
CA GLY A 145 28.79 -2.69 -1.47
C GLY A 145 29.91 -3.03 -0.49
N PRO A 146 29.56 -3.37 0.76
CA PRO A 146 28.21 -3.71 1.21
C PRO A 146 27.33 -2.51 1.55
N ILE A 147 26.04 -2.80 1.68
CA ILE A 147 25.07 -1.94 2.36
C ILE A 147 24.62 -2.56 3.68
N GLY A 148 24.19 -1.70 4.61
CA GLY A 148 23.39 -2.09 5.77
C GLY A 148 21.99 -1.51 5.67
N ALA A 149 21.03 -2.11 6.38
CA ALA A 149 19.67 -1.64 6.50
C ALA A 149 19.15 -1.81 7.93
N VAL A 150 18.35 -0.84 8.39
CA VAL A 150 17.63 -0.89 9.67
C VAL A 150 16.24 -0.32 9.51
N SER A 151 15.32 -0.77 10.37
CA SER A 151 14.05 -0.08 10.62
C SER A 151 14.22 0.87 11.81
N VAL A 152 13.60 2.06 11.75
CA VAL A 152 13.62 3.05 12.84
C VAL A 152 12.17 3.39 13.19
N GLY A 153 11.84 3.21 14.47
CA GLY A 153 10.59 3.69 15.06
C GLY A 153 10.80 4.96 15.87
N TYR A 154 9.72 5.71 16.10
CA TYR A 154 9.69 6.84 17.02
C TYR A 154 8.62 6.60 18.08
N VAL A 155 9.04 6.11 19.23
CA VAL A 155 8.21 5.59 20.32
C VAL A 155 8.44 6.39 21.57
N ASP A 156 7.40 6.96 22.16
CA ASP A 156 7.46 7.73 23.41
C ASP A 156 8.56 8.83 23.41
N GLY A 157 8.76 9.49 22.27
CA GLY A 157 9.75 10.55 22.10
C GLY A 157 11.19 10.07 21.87
N GLN A 158 11.42 8.77 21.61
CA GLN A 158 12.74 8.20 21.37
C GLN A 158 12.79 7.41 20.07
N TYR A 159 13.93 7.46 19.38
CA TYR A 159 14.19 6.62 18.23
C TYR A 159 14.60 5.21 18.67
N VAL A 160 14.01 4.21 18.05
CA VAL A 160 14.23 2.78 18.35
C VAL A 160 14.63 2.05 17.07
N ILE A 161 15.74 1.27 17.12
CA ILE A 161 16.18 0.44 16.01
C ILE A 161 15.44 -0.90 16.03
N ASN A 162 14.93 -1.30 14.87
CA ASN A 162 14.22 -2.55 14.65
C ASN A 162 13.15 -2.79 15.74
N PRO A 163 12.16 -1.88 15.89
CA PRO A 163 11.18 -1.94 16.95
C PRO A 163 10.43 -3.28 16.94
N ASP A 164 10.15 -3.85 18.12
CA ASP A 164 9.30 -5.01 18.28
C ASP A 164 7.82 -4.69 17.95
N PHE A 165 6.96 -5.69 18.04
CA PHE A 165 5.56 -5.53 17.67
C PHE A 165 4.86 -4.47 18.52
N GLU A 166 5.04 -4.47 19.84
CA GLU A 166 4.42 -3.50 20.73
C GLU A 166 4.93 -2.08 20.47
N GLN A 167 6.22 -1.94 20.26
CA GLN A 167 6.84 -0.67 19.89
C GLN A 167 6.32 -0.16 18.53
N ARG A 168 6.19 -1.05 17.53
CA ARG A 168 5.63 -0.69 16.23
C ARG A 168 4.20 -0.16 16.33
N SER A 169 3.34 -0.79 17.13
CA SER A 169 1.95 -0.37 17.28
C SER A 169 1.78 1.03 17.90
N ARG A 170 2.76 1.48 18.71
CA ARG A 170 2.79 2.81 19.35
C ARG A 170 3.64 3.83 18.60
N SER A 171 4.36 3.39 17.58
CA SER A 171 5.31 4.26 16.88
C SER A 171 4.63 5.28 15.98
N ARG A 172 5.05 6.53 16.08
CA ARG A 172 4.65 7.61 15.16
C ARG A 172 5.41 7.57 13.82
N LEU A 173 6.43 6.73 13.70
CA LEU A 173 7.29 6.61 12.53
C LEU A 173 7.58 5.14 12.23
N HIS A 174 7.40 4.76 10.98
CA HIS A 174 7.82 3.48 10.43
C HIS A 174 8.79 3.76 9.29
N LEU A 175 10.07 3.87 9.61
CA LEU A 175 11.13 4.21 8.67
C LEU A 175 11.98 2.98 8.36
N THR A 176 12.22 2.71 7.10
CA THR A 176 13.29 1.81 6.64
C THR A 176 14.36 2.65 5.96
N VAL A 177 15.59 2.52 6.42
CA VAL A 177 16.75 3.20 5.86
C VAL A 177 17.85 2.19 5.51
N ALA A 178 18.47 2.39 4.35
CA ALA A 178 19.60 1.59 3.89
C ALA A 178 20.69 2.48 3.30
N GLY A 179 21.93 2.05 3.44
CA GLY A 179 23.06 2.82 2.94
C GLY A 179 24.39 2.08 3.03
N THR A 180 25.43 2.72 2.52
CA THR A 180 26.83 2.35 2.72
C THR A 180 27.33 2.95 4.05
N ALA A 181 28.60 2.70 4.39
CA ALA A 181 29.22 3.37 5.55
C ALA A 181 29.26 4.90 5.40
N ASP A 182 29.38 5.38 4.15
CA ASP A 182 29.63 6.79 3.88
C ASP A 182 28.34 7.59 3.67
N ALA A 183 27.25 6.95 3.22
CA ALA A 183 26.06 7.66 2.81
C ALA A 183 24.75 6.83 2.82
N VAL A 184 23.63 7.54 3.00
CA VAL A 184 22.30 7.00 2.85
C VAL A 184 22.00 6.76 1.36
N MET A 185 21.46 5.59 1.02
CA MET A 185 21.13 5.17 -0.34
C MET A 185 19.63 5.07 -0.60
N MET A 186 18.87 4.69 0.40
CA MET A 186 17.42 4.49 0.29
C MET A 186 16.74 4.84 1.59
N VAL A 187 15.60 5.52 1.46
CA VAL A 187 14.69 5.82 2.57
C VAL A 187 13.27 5.50 2.15
N GLU A 188 12.50 4.85 3.02
CA GLU A 188 11.08 4.66 2.87
C GLU A 188 10.39 4.75 4.23
N ALA A 189 9.42 5.64 4.38
CA ALA A 189 8.72 5.82 5.64
C ALA A 189 7.24 6.12 5.48
N GLY A 190 6.47 5.66 6.48
CA GLY A 190 5.17 6.19 6.86
C GLY A 190 5.27 6.85 8.23
N ALA A 191 4.54 7.93 8.44
CA ALA A 191 4.62 8.70 9.68
C ALA A 191 3.29 9.37 10.04
N ASN A 192 3.08 9.60 11.32
CA ASN A 192 1.96 10.37 11.85
C ASN A 192 2.40 11.83 12.04
N GLU A 193 2.44 12.60 10.94
CA GLU A 193 2.70 14.04 10.92
C GLU A 193 3.95 14.45 11.72
N ILE A 194 5.08 13.77 11.48
CA ILE A 194 6.35 14.17 12.08
C ILE A 194 6.99 15.35 11.32
N SER A 195 7.78 16.15 12.01
CA SER A 195 8.49 17.27 11.40
C SER A 195 9.63 16.81 10.48
N GLU A 196 10.06 17.69 9.57
CA GLU A 196 11.22 17.48 8.71
C GLU A 196 12.49 17.22 9.52
N GLN A 197 12.65 17.88 10.68
CA GLN A 197 13.79 17.68 11.57
C GLN A 197 13.76 16.32 12.25
N GLU A 198 12.61 15.88 12.79
CA GLU A 198 12.46 14.54 13.38
C GLU A 198 12.74 13.45 12.34
N MET A 199 12.29 13.65 11.09
CA MET A 199 12.57 12.72 10.01
C MET A 199 14.06 12.65 9.67
N LEU A 200 14.72 13.80 9.58
CA LEU A 200 16.15 13.89 9.34
C LEU A 200 16.95 13.19 10.45
N ASP A 201 16.60 13.47 11.70
CA ASP A 201 17.27 12.88 12.86
C ASP A 201 17.08 11.37 12.91
N ALA A 202 15.90 10.86 12.57
CA ALA A 202 15.63 9.41 12.46
C ALA A 202 16.47 8.73 11.37
N ILE A 203 16.61 9.37 10.20
CA ILE A 203 17.45 8.87 9.11
C ILE A 203 18.92 8.79 9.55
N LEU A 204 19.42 9.85 10.15
CA LEU A 204 20.81 9.92 10.62
C LEU A 204 21.06 8.93 11.77
N PHE A 205 20.11 8.79 12.69
CA PHE A 205 20.16 7.79 13.76
C PHE A 205 20.27 6.36 13.19
N GLY A 206 19.44 6.02 12.22
CA GLY A 206 19.53 4.73 11.54
C GLY A 206 20.87 4.52 10.83
N HIS A 207 21.42 5.58 10.21
CA HIS A 207 22.69 5.49 9.47
C HIS A 207 23.88 5.15 10.39
N GLU A 208 23.88 5.57 11.64
CA GLU A 208 24.94 5.18 12.60
C GLU A 208 24.98 3.67 12.87
N TYR A 209 23.82 3.00 12.86
CA TYR A 209 23.75 1.52 12.96
C TYR A 209 24.08 0.84 11.63
N ILE A 210 23.73 1.46 10.50
CA ILE A 210 24.12 0.97 9.17
C ILE A 210 25.63 0.88 9.03
N LYS A 211 26.38 1.85 9.51
CA LYS A 211 27.85 1.83 9.51
C LYS A 211 28.39 0.59 10.22
N GLN A 212 27.84 0.23 11.37
CA GLN A 212 28.24 -0.94 12.15
C GLN A 212 27.93 -2.24 11.37
N ILE A 213 26.76 -2.35 10.75
CA ILE A 213 26.38 -3.49 9.91
C ILE A 213 27.32 -3.63 8.73
N VAL A 214 27.64 -2.54 8.04
CA VAL A 214 28.56 -2.53 6.89
C VAL A 214 29.95 -3.02 7.29
N GLU A 215 30.50 -2.56 8.39
CA GLU A 215 31.80 -3.01 8.89
C GLU A 215 31.78 -4.51 9.23
N TRP A 216 30.71 -4.98 9.87
CA TRP A 216 30.54 -6.41 10.13
C TRP A 216 30.47 -7.23 8.82
N ILE A 217 29.73 -6.78 7.81
CA ILE A 217 29.64 -7.48 6.51
C ILE A 217 31.01 -7.53 5.82
N LYS A 218 31.82 -6.49 5.92
CA LYS A 218 33.20 -6.50 5.40
C LYS A 218 34.07 -7.59 6.05
N THR A 219 33.87 -7.85 7.35
CA THR A 219 34.60 -8.96 8.02
C THR A 219 34.19 -10.33 7.46
N ILE A 220 32.89 -10.52 7.19
CA ILE A 220 32.38 -11.75 6.56
C ILE A 220 32.96 -11.89 5.14
N GLN A 221 32.92 -10.82 4.36
CA GLN A 221 33.45 -10.79 3.00
C GLN A 221 34.95 -11.11 2.97
N ALA A 222 35.73 -10.58 3.87
CA ALA A 222 37.17 -10.84 3.96
C ALA A 222 37.48 -12.32 4.28
N GLU A 223 36.61 -13.01 5.00
CA GLU A 223 36.83 -14.39 5.43
C GLU A 223 36.33 -15.44 4.42
N VAL A 224 35.18 -15.17 3.78
CA VAL A 224 34.49 -16.15 2.92
C VAL A 224 34.13 -15.62 1.52
N GLY A 225 34.50 -14.39 1.20
CA GLY A 225 34.22 -13.78 -0.08
C GLY A 225 34.95 -14.45 -1.24
N LYS A 226 34.29 -14.54 -2.38
CA LYS A 226 34.87 -15.00 -3.65
C LYS A 226 35.53 -13.83 -4.38
N GLU A 227 36.47 -14.15 -5.28
CA GLU A 227 37.00 -13.20 -6.21
C GLU A 227 35.88 -12.64 -7.12
N LYS A 228 35.87 -11.32 -7.30
CA LYS A 228 34.84 -10.64 -8.09
C LYS A 228 35.09 -10.82 -9.58
N ILE A 229 34.03 -11.06 -10.34
CA ILE A 229 34.07 -11.04 -11.81
C ILE A 229 34.56 -9.67 -12.23
N VAL A 230 35.57 -9.62 -13.12
CA VAL A 230 35.95 -8.41 -13.81
C VAL A 230 34.90 -8.13 -14.87
N PRO A 231 34.10 -7.09 -14.76
CA PRO A 231 33.04 -6.86 -15.72
C PRO A 231 33.60 -6.51 -17.09
N VAL A 232 33.12 -7.19 -18.12
CA VAL A 232 33.34 -6.74 -19.49
C VAL A 232 32.37 -5.59 -19.75
N ILE A 233 32.87 -4.37 -19.63
CA ILE A 233 32.07 -3.17 -19.86
C ILE A 233 32.20 -2.78 -21.30
N HIS A 234 31.12 -2.77 -22.05
CA HIS A 234 31.08 -2.17 -23.37
C HIS A 234 31.18 -0.64 -23.26
N THR A 235 32.21 -0.08 -23.80
CA THR A 235 32.38 1.37 -23.93
C THR A 235 32.52 1.70 -25.41
N PRO A 236 31.86 2.75 -25.93
CA PRO A 236 32.07 3.24 -27.27
C PRO A 236 33.56 3.52 -27.52
N ASP A 237 34.00 3.26 -28.72
CA ASP A 237 35.36 3.57 -29.13
C ASP A 237 35.66 5.06 -28.89
N GLU A 238 36.82 5.40 -28.32
CA GLU A 238 37.16 6.77 -27.95
C GLU A 238 37.30 7.70 -29.14
N GLU A 239 37.71 7.19 -30.31
CA GLU A 239 37.79 7.95 -31.53
C GLU A 239 36.39 8.25 -32.08
N LEU A 240 35.49 7.25 -32.13
CA LEU A 240 34.10 7.43 -32.49
C LEU A 240 33.42 8.43 -31.55
N LYS A 241 33.62 8.29 -30.23
CA LYS A 241 33.07 9.19 -29.21
C LYS A 241 33.51 10.64 -29.44
N ALA A 242 34.82 10.87 -29.68
CA ALA A 242 35.33 12.21 -29.93
C ALA A 242 34.71 12.84 -31.19
N LYS A 243 34.65 12.10 -32.30
CA LYS A 243 34.05 12.53 -33.57
C LYS A 243 32.55 12.85 -33.41
N VAL A 244 31.82 11.98 -32.74
CA VAL A 244 30.37 12.19 -32.47
C VAL A 244 30.16 13.43 -31.61
N VAL A 245 30.92 13.63 -30.54
CA VAL A 245 30.82 14.82 -29.69
C VAL A 245 31.13 16.09 -30.48
N GLU A 246 32.17 16.10 -31.29
CA GLU A 246 32.51 17.26 -32.12
C GLU A 246 31.40 17.60 -33.11
N PHE A 247 30.87 16.59 -33.81
CA PHE A 247 29.82 16.77 -34.81
C PHE A 247 28.48 17.18 -34.21
N ALA A 248 28.10 16.59 -33.06
CA ALA A 248 26.75 16.69 -32.55
C ALA A 248 26.55 17.74 -31.43
N ARG A 249 27.62 18.27 -30.79
CA ARG A 249 27.48 19.17 -29.64
C ARG A 249 26.54 20.35 -29.91
N ALA A 250 26.77 21.09 -30.97
CA ALA A 250 25.90 22.22 -31.31
C ALA A 250 24.46 21.82 -31.65
N LYS A 251 24.28 20.62 -32.22
CA LYS A 251 22.95 20.08 -32.53
C LYS A 251 22.21 19.65 -31.27
N VAL A 252 22.91 19.05 -30.30
CA VAL A 252 22.32 18.70 -28.98
C VAL A 252 22.02 19.95 -28.16
N GLU A 253 22.83 21.00 -28.25
CA GLU A 253 22.51 22.31 -27.66
C GLU A 253 21.25 22.89 -28.27
N TRP A 254 21.11 22.86 -29.61
CA TRP A 254 19.88 23.29 -30.31
C TRP A 254 18.67 22.42 -29.98
N GLN A 255 18.84 21.09 -29.82
CA GLN A 255 17.82 20.17 -29.41
C GLN A 255 17.25 20.58 -28.01
N LEU A 256 18.11 21.02 -27.12
CA LEU A 256 17.77 21.44 -25.74
C LEU A 256 17.39 22.93 -25.64
N ASP A 257 17.37 23.67 -26.75
CA ASP A 257 17.00 25.10 -26.81
C ASP A 257 15.50 25.28 -27.13
N THR A 258 14.66 24.48 -26.50
CA THR A 258 13.21 24.60 -26.52
C THR A 258 12.62 24.16 -25.19
N PHE A 259 11.59 24.85 -24.73
CA PHE A 259 10.82 24.49 -23.52
C PHE A 259 9.63 23.58 -23.83
N ASP A 260 9.26 23.43 -25.13
CA ASP A 260 8.23 22.51 -25.54
C ASP A 260 8.75 21.06 -25.61
N ARG A 261 8.06 20.16 -24.89
CA ARG A 261 8.45 18.75 -24.83
C ARG A 261 8.35 18.05 -26.18
N LYS A 262 7.26 18.27 -26.92
CA LYS A 262 7.04 17.59 -28.20
C LYS A 262 8.05 18.03 -29.24
N GLU A 263 8.32 19.33 -29.27
CA GLU A 263 9.34 19.89 -30.15
C GLU A 263 10.73 19.31 -29.81
N ARG A 264 11.06 19.21 -28.53
CA ARG A 264 12.33 18.61 -28.09
C ARG A 264 12.44 17.15 -28.50
N GLU A 265 11.36 16.35 -28.36
CA GLU A 265 11.34 14.95 -28.80
C GLU A 265 11.59 14.84 -30.32
N VAL A 266 10.94 15.67 -31.12
CA VAL A 266 11.17 15.72 -32.58
C VAL A 266 12.63 16.09 -32.91
N ARG A 267 13.16 17.12 -32.24
CA ARG A 267 14.57 17.53 -32.43
C ARG A 267 15.56 16.43 -32.01
N THR A 268 15.25 15.67 -30.96
CA THR A 268 16.06 14.55 -30.49
C THR A 268 16.16 13.45 -31.54
N GLU A 269 15.03 13.05 -32.10
CA GLU A 269 15.01 12.04 -33.19
C GLU A 269 15.74 12.54 -34.43
N GLN A 270 15.60 13.82 -34.77
CA GLN A 270 16.32 14.41 -35.89
C GLN A 270 17.84 14.37 -35.68
N VAL A 271 18.34 14.85 -34.54
CA VAL A 271 19.77 14.85 -34.21
C VAL A 271 20.34 13.44 -34.22
N LYS A 272 19.59 12.48 -33.65
CA LYS A 272 19.98 11.06 -33.66
C LYS A 272 20.09 10.53 -35.11
N ALA A 273 19.06 10.70 -35.91
CA ALA A 273 19.01 10.21 -37.27
C ALA A 273 20.15 10.83 -38.14
N GLU A 274 20.36 12.16 -38.07
CA GLU A 274 21.42 12.86 -38.78
C GLU A 274 22.81 12.38 -38.36
N THR A 275 23.05 12.14 -37.07
CA THR A 275 24.35 11.71 -36.57
C THR A 275 24.65 10.27 -36.99
N ILE A 276 23.67 9.36 -36.87
CA ILE A 276 23.85 7.96 -37.34
C ILE A 276 24.11 7.94 -38.84
N ALA A 277 23.37 8.70 -39.64
CA ALA A 277 23.56 8.76 -41.09
C ALA A 277 24.93 9.32 -41.46
N HIS A 278 25.45 10.31 -40.73
CA HIS A 278 26.76 10.91 -40.98
C HIS A 278 27.92 9.92 -40.80
N PHE A 279 27.83 9.04 -39.81
CA PHE A 279 28.88 8.08 -39.49
C PHE A 279 28.62 6.67 -40.06
N ALA A 280 27.54 6.45 -40.83
CA ALA A 280 27.15 5.12 -41.31
C ALA A 280 28.18 4.44 -42.22
N GLU A 281 28.91 5.21 -43.01
CA GLU A 281 29.97 4.65 -43.90
C GLU A 281 31.22 4.24 -43.11
N GLU A 282 31.60 5.04 -42.11
CA GLU A 282 32.82 4.82 -41.32
C GLU A 282 32.60 3.79 -40.20
N TYR A 283 31.40 3.78 -39.60
CA TYR A 283 30.99 2.90 -38.49
C TYR A 283 29.64 2.24 -38.78
N PRO A 284 29.56 1.27 -39.70
CA PRO A 284 28.29 0.67 -40.14
C PRO A 284 27.50 -0.01 -39.00
N ASP A 285 28.19 -0.55 -38.00
CA ASP A 285 27.58 -1.17 -36.81
C ASP A 285 27.54 -0.25 -35.59
N GLY A 286 27.89 1.04 -35.74
CA GLY A 286 28.10 2.00 -34.64
C GLY A 286 26.83 2.67 -34.12
N ALA A 287 25.65 2.35 -34.63
CA ALA A 287 24.40 3.08 -34.28
C ALA A 287 24.09 3.08 -32.79
N ALA A 288 24.31 1.97 -32.09
CA ALA A 288 24.07 1.87 -30.65
C ALA A 288 25.07 2.70 -29.83
N ASP A 289 26.35 2.70 -30.25
CA ASP A 289 27.41 3.49 -29.61
C ASP A 289 27.19 4.99 -29.82
N ILE A 290 26.78 5.40 -31.02
CA ILE A 290 26.42 6.78 -31.34
C ILE A 290 25.27 7.24 -30.46
N ASP A 291 24.21 6.42 -30.27
CA ASP A 291 23.10 6.73 -29.43
C ASP A 291 23.50 6.90 -27.96
N ALA A 292 24.36 6.02 -27.47
CA ALA A 292 24.92 6.10 -26.11
C ALA A 292 25.75 7.39 -25.89
N VAL A 293 26.56 7.79 -26.89
CA VAL A 293 27.33 9.03 -26.84
C VAL A 293 26.43 10.25 -26.86
N LEU A 294 25.43 10.27 -27.75
CA LEU A 294 24.43 11.36 -27.80
C LEU A 294 23.65 11.50 -26.49
N TYR A 295 23.23 10.39 -25.89
CA TYR A 295 22.55 10.39 -24.59
C TYR A 295 23.44 11.00 -23.48
N ASN A 296 24.71 10.59 -23.40
CA ASN A 296 25.64 11.12 -22.42
C ASN A 296 25.94 12.61 -22.64
N LEU A 297 26.08 13.04 -23.89
CA LEU A 297 26.29 14.44 -24.28
C LEU A 297 25.06 15.30 -23.92
N MET A 298 23.87 14.81 -24.20
CA MET A 298 22.63 15.46 -23.80
C MET A 298 22.55 15.60 -22.29
N LYS A 299 22.88 14.54 -21.54
CA LYS A 299 22.92 14.54 -20.08
C LYS A 299 23.91 15.57 -19.55
N GLU A 300 25.12 15.66 -20.10
CA GLU A 300 26.15 16.63 -19.73
C GLU A 300 25.62 18.06 -19.90
N ILE A 301 25.13 18.40 -21.09
CA ILE A 301 24.67 19.75 -21.44
C ILE A 301 23.47 20.16 -20.60
N LEU A 302 22.52 19.22 -20.38
CA LEU A 302 21.33 19.48 -19.56
C LEU A 302 21.70 19.76 -18.10
N ARG A 303 22.61 18.95 -17.54
CA ARG A 303 23.08 19.12 -16.16
C ARG A 303 23.81 20.45 -15.99
N ASP A 304 24.63 20.83 -16.95
CA ASP A 304 25.29 22.15 -16.98
C ASP A 304 24.26 23.31 -17.01
N LYS A 305 23.27 23.23 -17.90
CA LYS A 305 22.19 24.23 -17.95
C LYS A 305 21.47 24.37 -16.59
N ILE A 306 21.18 23.27 -15.93
CA ILE A 306 20.47 23.28 -14.64
C ILE A 306 21.37 23.83 -13.52
N ILE A 307 22.60 23.30 -13.36
CA ILE A 307 23.49 23.67 -12.26
C ILE A 307 24.00 25.09 -12.40
N ASN A 308 24.54 25.43 -13.57
CA ASN A 308 25.31 26.64 -13.77
C ASN A 308 24.47 27.82 -14.30
N LYS A 309 23.42 27.54 -15.09
CA LYS A 309 22.53 28.57 -15.66
C LYS A 309 21.19 28.68 -14.92
N GLY A 310 20.85 27.74 -14.03
CA GLY A 310 19.60 27.74 -13.29
C GLY A 310 18.35 27.50 -14.15
N ILE A 311 18.51 26.96 -15.37
CA ILE A 311 17.43 26.78 -16.34
C ILE A 311 17.10 25.30 -16.49
N ARG A 312 15.86 24.95 -16.15
CA ARG A 312 15.29 23.61 -16.32
C ARG A 312 14.78 23.36 -17.74
N PRO A 313 14.57 22.08 -18.14
CA PRO A 313 14.14 21.73 -19.50
C PRO A 313 12.83 22.40 -19.99
N ASP A 314 11.99 22.84 -19.07
CA ASP A 314 10.72 23.55 -19.35
C ASP A 314 10.77 25.04 -18.98
N GLY A 315 11.97 25.60 -18.76
CA GLY A 315 12.20 27.01 -18.47
C GLY A 315 12.00 27.41 -17.00
N ARG A 316 11.57 26.50 -16.13
CA ARG A 316 11.39 26.76 -14.71
C ARG A 316 12.71 27.00 -13.99
N THR A 317 12.65 27.72 -12.85
CA THR A 317 13.70 27.78 -11.85
C THR A 317 13.73 26.53 -10.98
N HIS A 318 14.76 26.36 -10.15
CA HIS A 318 14.92 25.15 -9.31
C HIS A 318 13.73 24.88 -8.37
N THR A 319 13.09 25.92 -7.83
CA THR A 319 12.01 25.80 -6.84
C THR A 319 10.60 25.91 -7.44
N GLN A 320 10.50 26.30 -8.71
CA GLN A 320 9.21 26.54 -9.34
C GLN A 320 8.48 25.21 -9.64
N ILE A 321 7.19 25.17 -9.31
CA ILE A 321 6.28 24.06 -9.54
C ILE A 321 5.52 24.30 -10.84
N ARG A 322 5.23 23.23 -11.58
CA ARG A 322 4.40 23.25 -12.79
C ARG A 322 2.99 23.78 -12.48
N PRO A 323 2.28 24.38 -13.45
CA PRO A 323 0.90 24.80 -13.26
C PRO A 323 0.03 23.65 -12.73
N ILE A 324 -0.78 23.95 -11.70
CA ILE A 324 -1.69 22.99 -11.09
C ILE A 324 -3.12 23.34 -11.50
N TRP A 325 -3.87 22.30 -11.83
CA TRP A 325 -5.29 22.36 -12.08
C TRP A 325 -5.95 21.11 -11.47
N SER A 326 -7.09 21.27 -10.83
CA SER A 326 -7.85 20.17 -10.25
C SER A 326 -9.35 20.41 -10.33
N GLU A 327 -10.13 19.33 -10.33
CA GLU A 327 -11.58 19.31 -10.37
C GLU A 327 -12.10 18.12 -9.57
N VAL A 328 -13.26 18.27 -8.95
CA VAL A 328 -13.93 17.22 -8.15
C VAL A 328 -15.35 16.96 -8.68
N GLY A 329 -15.89 15.78 -8.38
CA GLY A 329 -17.26 15.43 -8.80
C GLY A 329 -17.40 15.16 -10.29
N ILE A 330 -16.33 14.74 -10.96
CA ILE A 330 -16.26 14.60 -12.43
C ILE A 330 -17.01 13.37 -12.96
N LEU A 331 -17.25 12.36 -12.12
CA LEU A 331 -17.94 11.14 -12.52
C LEU A 331 -19.27 11.00 -11.76
N PRO A 332 -20.42 11.05 -12.47
CA PRO A 332 -21.72 11.26 -11.82
C PRO A 332 -22.21 10.05 -10.98
N ARG A 333 -21.70 8.85 -11.21
CA ARG A 333 -22.17 7.60 -10.54
C ARG A 333 -21.27 7.17 -9.39
N THR A 334 -20.07 7.72 -9.26
CA THR A 334 -19.11 7.36 -8.22
C THR A 334 -19.45 7.96 -6.87
N HIS A 335 -18.84 7.47 -5.80
CA HIS A 335 -19.08 8.01 -4.45
C HIS A 335 -18.28 9.29 -4.22
N GLY A 336 -17.12 9.43 -4.86
CA GLY A 336 -16.32 10.64 -4.98
C GLY A 336 -15.34 10.48 -6.14
N SER A 337 -14.95 11.57 -6.77
CA SER A 337 -14.01 11.55 -7.88
C SER A 337 -13.29 12.88 -8.01
N ALA A 338 -12.01 12.83 -8.39
CA ALA A 338 -11.20 14.00 -8.62
C ALA A 338 -10.21 13.80 -9.77
N VAL A 339 -9.89 14.89 -10.46
CA VAL A 339 -8.71 14.99 -11.33
C VAL A 339 -7.73 15.95 -10.69
N PHE A 340 -6.48 15.54 -10.62
CA PHE A 340 -5.36 16.40 -10.27
C PHE A 340 -4.36 16.45 -11.41
N THR A 341 -4.06 17.66 -11.88
CA THR A 341 -3.13 17.91 -12.97
C THR A 341 -2.01 18.82 -12.51
N ARG A 342 -0.77 18.45 -12.83
CA ARG A 342 0.42 19.25 -12.60
C ARG A 342 1.28 19.24 -13.88
N GLY A 343 1.20 20.31 -14.63
CA GLY A 343 1.74 20.38 -16.00
C GLY A 343 1.14 19.27 -16.88
N GLN A 344 1.97 18.37 -17.35
CA GLN A 344 1.57 17.25 -18.22
C GLN A 344 1.31 15.95 -17.43
N THR A 345 1.41 15.97 -16.11
CA THR A 345 1.08 14.82 -15.27
C THR A 345 -0.34 14.95 -14.76
N GLN A 346 -1.20 13.98 -15.07
CA GLN A 346 -2.60 14.00 -14.71
C GLN A 346 -3.03 12.64 -14.15
N VAL A 347 -3.72 12.67 -13.02
CA VAL A 347 -4.28 11.49 -12.35
C VAL A 347 -5.75 11.73 -12.05
N MET A 348 -6.57 10.74 -12.36
CA MET A 348 -7.97 10.67 -11.99
C MET A 348 -8.11 9.69 -10.83
N THR A 349 -8.63 10.12 -9.69
CA THR A 349 -8.85 9.25 -8.53
C THR A 349 -10.33 9.10 -8.24
N ILE A 350 -10.75 7.87 -8.00
CA ILE A 350 -12.13 7.48 -7.70
C ILE A 350 -12.20 6.91 -6.29
N ALA A 351 -13.12 7.41 -5.49
CA ALA A 351 -13.42 6.91 -4.15
C ALA A 351 -14.68 6.05 -4.17
N THR A 352 -14.61 4.90 -3.53
CA THR A 352 -15.75 4.00 -3.29
C THR A 352 -15.84 3.71 -1.80
N LEU A 353 -17.04 3.90 -1.25
CA LEU A 353 -17.36 3.59 0.14
C LEU A 353 -18.16 2.29 0.19
N GLY A 354 -17.77 1.39 1.08
CA GLY A 354 -18.43 0.11 1.31
C GLY A 354 -18.73 -0.11 2.78
N THR A 355 -19.32 -1.26 3.12
CA THR A 355 -19.47 -1.71 4.51
C THR A 355 -18.12 -2.18 5.06
N LEU A 356 -18.00 -2.34 6.37
CA LEU A 356 -16.79 -2.89 7.00
C LEU A 356 -16.46 -4.28 6.42
N GLY A 357 -17.46 -5.12 6.17
CA GLY A 357 -17.28 -6.43 5.55
C GLY A 357 -16.72 -6.41 4.11
N ASP A 358 -16.70 -5.25 3.43
CA ASP A 358 -16.03 -5.06 2.13
C ASP A 358 -14.52 -4.78 2.27
N GLY A 359 -13.99 -4.70 3.50
CA GLY A 359 -12.56 -4.56 3.77
C GLY A 359 -11.76 -5.80 3.34
N GLN A 360 -10.45 -5.64 3.25
CA GLN A 360 -9.54 -6.71 2.84
C GLN A 360 -8.94 -7.43 4.04
N THR A 361 -9.16 -8.73 4.16
CA THR A 361 -8.40 -9.58 5.08
C THR A 361 -7.06 -9.95 4.46
N ILE A 362 -5.97 -9.65 5.14
CA ILE A 362 -4.60 -10.00 4.74
C ILE A 362 -4.16 -11.19 5.60
N ASP A 363 -4.14 -12.39 4.99
CA ASP A 363 -3.64 -13.60 5.60
C ASP A 363 -2.29 -13.96 4.96
N GLY A 364 -1.21 -13.58 5.62
CA GLY A 364 0.16 -13.81 5.19
C GLY A 364 0.99 -14.53 6.25
N ILE A 365 2.32 -14.39 6.16
CA ILE A 365 3.27 -14.94 7.15
C ILE A 365 3.31 -14.12 8.45
N GLY A 366 2.75 -12.92 8.45
CA GLY A 366 2.52 -12.11 9.64
C GLY A 366 1.23 -12.49 10.36
N GLU A 367 0.80 -11.62 11.26
CA GLU A 367 -0.55 -11.71 11.84
C GLU A 367 -1.60 -11.43 10.77
N GLU A 368 -2.79 -11.98 10.95
CA GLU A 368 -3.94 -11.65 10.13
C GLU A 368 -4.29 -10.17 10.39
N GLU A 369 -4.42 -9.41 9.31
CA GLU A 369 -4.70 -7.98 9.36
C GLU A 369 -5.96 -7.69 8.56
N PHE A 370 -6.82 -6.85 9.13
CA PHE A 370 -8.01 -6.34 8.45
C PHE A 370 -7.75 -4.90 7.97
N LYS A 371 -7.79 -4.73 6.66
CA LYS A 371 -7.50 -3.46 5.98
C LYS A 371 -8.79 -2.86 5.44
N ARG A 372 -9.32 -1.85 6.11
CA ARG A 372 -10.52 -1.15 5.65
C ARG A 372 -10.25 0.03 4.70
N TYR A 373 -9.02 0.55 4.67
CA TYR A 373 -8.56 1.55 3.71
C TYR A 373 -7.64 0.91 2.69
N ILE A 374 -8.00 0.99 1.42
CA ILE A 374 -7.34 0.32 0.30
C ILE A 374 -7.06 1.35 -0.79
N HIS A 375 -5.83 1.41 -1.28
CA HIS A 375 -5.45 2.28 -2.37
C HIS A 375 -4.83 1.50 -3.53
N HIS A 376 -5.44 1.56 -4.70
CA HIS A 376 -4.92 0.99 -5.95
C HIS A 376 -4.46 2.09 -6.91
N TYR A 377 -3.44 1.77 -7.69
CA TYR A 377 -2.84 2.67 -8.66
C TYR A 377 -2.64 1.94 -9.98
N ASN A 378 -3.09 2.53 -11.07
CA ASN A 378 -2.99 2.01 -12.42
C ASN A 378 -2.29 3.03 -13.33
N MET A 379 -1.34 2.53 -14.15
CA MET A 379 -0.61 3.34 -15.12
C MET A 379 -0.70 2.69 -16.52
N PRO A 380 -1.83 2.84 -17.20
CA PRO A 380 -2.05 2.23 -18.51
C PRO A 380 -1.09 2.82 -19.56
N PRO A 381 -0.74 2.06 -20.61
CA PRO A 381 0.25 2.45 -21.61
C PRO A 381 -0.04 3.79 -22.31
N TYR A 382 -1.29 4.12 -22.52
CA TYR A 382 -1.67 5.41 -23.14
C TYR A 382 -1.22 6.62 -22.31
N SER A 383 -0.99 6.46 -21.01
CA SER A 383 -0.53 7.56 -20.15
C SER A 383 0.87 8.06 -20.51
N THR A 384 1.67 7.21 -21.11
CA THR A 384 3.00 7.52 -21.66
C THR A 384 3.05 7.61 -23.19
N GLY A 385 1.91 7.36 -23.87
CA GLY A 385 1.83 7.31 -25.33
C GLY A 385 2.32 6.00 -25.93
N GLU A 386 2.50 4.96 -25.11
CA GLU A 386 2.95 3.65 -25.56
C GLU A 386 1.81 2.74 -25.98
N VAL A 387 2.10 1.79 -26.87
CA VAL A 387 1.18 0.69 -27.23
C VAL A 387 1.71 -0.60 -26.66
N LYS A 388 1.03 -1.11 -25.61
CA LYS A 388 1.36 -2.38 -24.93
C LYS A 388 0.09 -3.12 -24.57
N SER A 389 0.20 -4.45 -24.42
CA SER A 389 -0.90 -5.26 -23.87
C SER A 389 -1.19 -4.87 -22.43
N LEU A 390 -2.48 -4.80 -22.08
CA LEU A 390 -2.91 -4.65 -20.70
C LEU A 390 -2.67 -5.93 -19.93
N GLY A 391 -2.02 -5.84 -18.79
CA GLY A 391 -1.71 -6.95 -17.90
C GLY A 391 -2.10 -6.65 -16.45
N SER A 392 -1.66 -7.52 -15.54
CA SER A 392 -1.75 -7.24 -14.11
C SER A 392 -0.81 -6.11 -13.73
N PRO A 393 -1.12 -5.33 -12.66
CA PRO A 393 -0.24 -4.28 -12.17
C PRO A 393 1.18 -4.79 -11.93
N GLY A 394 2.16 -4.05 -12.42
CA GLY A 394 3.57 -4.35 -12.21
C GLY A 394 4.07 -3.92 -10.84
N ARG A 395 5.32 -4.31 -10.50
CA ARG A 395 5.96 -3.95 -9.21
C ARG A 395 6.01 -2.43 -8.98
N ARG A 396 6.14 -1.62 -10.04
CA ARG A 396 6.16 -0.15 -9.96
C ARG A 396 4.79 0.39 -9.57
N GLU A 397 3.73 -0.12 -10.16
CA GLU A 397 2.35 0.31 -9.88
C GLU A 397 1.95 -0.05 -8.44
N ILE A 398 2.28 -1.24 -7.99
CA ILE A 398 2.08 -1.66 -6.59
C ILE A 398 2.84 -0.74 -5.63
N GLY A 399 4.10 -0.44 -5.91
CA GLY A 399 4.89 0.48 -5.08
C GLY A 399 4.36 1.91 -5.04
N HIS A 400 3.80 2.43 -6.15
CA HIS A 400 3.18 3.75 -6.19
C HIS A 400 1.86 3.79 -5.43
N GLY A 401 1.05 2.73 -5.54
CA GLY A 401 -0.19 2.57 -4.76
C GLY A 401 0.07 2.53 -3.27
N ALA A 402 1.03 1.70 -2.84
CA ALA A 402 1.42 1.59 -1.43
C ALA A 402 1.99 2.89 -0.84
N LEU A 403 2.72 3.69 -1.63
CA LEU A 403 3.19 5.01 -1.19
C LEU A 403 2.01 5.97 -0.97
N ALA A 404 1.05 6.00 -1.89
CA ALA A 404 -0.12 6.85 -1.77
C ALA A 404 -1.03 6.42 -0.60
N GLU A 405 -1.20 5.11 -0.41
CA GLU A 405 -1.94 4.57 0.73
C GLU A 405 -1.30 4.98 2.05
N ARG A 406 0.00 4.77 2.20
CA ARG A 406 0.77 5.12 3.39
C ARG A 406 0.71 6.61 3.69
N ALA A 407 0.74 7.46 2.64
CA ALA A 407 0.67 8.92 2.80
C ALA A 407 -0.66 9.41 3.38
N LEU A 408 -1.76 8.74 3.06
CA LEU A 408 -3.11 9.14 3.47
C LEU A 408 -3.60 8.42 4.73
N LEU A 409 -3.04 7.25 5.06
CA LEU A 409 -3.46 6.44 6.22
C LEU A 409 -3.58 7.24 7.53
N PRO A 410 -2.64 8.15 7.88
CA PRO A 410 -2.73 8.93 9.12
C PRO A 410 -3.91 9.90 9.20
N VAL A 411 -4.46 10.29 8.06
CA VAL A 411 -5.58 11.25 7.99
C VAL A 411 -6.94 10.60 7.76
N ILE A 412 -6.98 9.30 7.49
CA ILE A 412 -8.24 8.54 7.40
C ILE A 412 -8.89 8.53 8.79
N PRO A 413 -10.20 8.89 8.91
CA PRO A 413 -10.92 8.84 10.18
C PRO A 413 -10.97 7.41 10.73
N ASP A 414 -11.04 7.25 12.05
CA ASP A 414 -11.18 5.93 12.65
C ASP A 414 -12.57 5.29 12.37
N GLU A 415 -12.69 4.01 12.67
CA GLU A 415 -13.89 3.23 12.39
C GLU A 415 -15.12 3.73 13.16
N ASN A 416 -14.93 4.23 14.38
CA ASN A 416 -16.03 4.72 15.20
C ASN A 416 -16.57 6.05 14.70
N GLU A 417 -15.71 6.87 14.10
CA GLU A 417 -16.07 8.15 13.50
C GLU A 417 -16.69 7.97 12.10
N PHE A 418 -16.11 7.07 11.30
CA PHE A 418 -16.55 6.83 9.92
C PHE A 418 -16.49 5.33 9.58
N PRO A 419 -17.58 4.57 9.85
CA PRO A 419 -17.62 3.11 9.81
C PRO A 419 -17.73 2.54 8.38
N TYR A 420 -16.86 2.99 7.49
CA TYR A 420 -16.81 2.55 6.09
C TYR A 420 -15.50 1.87 5.73
N ALA A 421 -15.57 0.85 4.91
CA ALA A 421 -14.44 0.46 4.08
C ALA A 421 -14.28 1.48 2.95
N ILE A 422 -13.06 1.97 2.73
CA ILE A 422 -12.74 3.02 1.77
C ILE A 422 -11.78 2.42 0.73
N ARG A 423 -12.19 2.43 -0.54
CA ARG A 423 -11.32 2.05 -1.64
C ARG A 423 -11.07 3.23 -2.55
N LEU A 424 -9.82 3.61 -2.73
CA LEU A 424 -9.36 4.56 -3.74
C LEU A 424 -8.72 3.83 -4.92
N VAL A 425 -8.98 4.33 -6.12
CA VAL A 425 -8.31 3.89 -7.34
C VAL A 425 -7.81 5.12 -8.08
N SER A 426 -6.50 5.22 -8.23
CA SER A 426 -5.86 6.29 -9.00
C SER A 426 -5.50 5.80 -10.39
N GLU A 427 -6.13 6.37 -11.41
CA GLU A 427 -5.88 6.12 -12.82
C GLU A 427 -4.97 7.21 -13.38
N VAL A 428 -3.77 6.84 -13.79
CA VAL A 428 -2.87 7.78 -14.46
C VAL A 428 -3.31 7.96 -15.89
N VAL A 429 -3.80 9.16 -16.24
CA VAL A 429 -4.27 9.44 -17.60
C VAL A 429 -3.20 10.15 -18.46
N SER A 430 -2.22 10.80 -17.83
CA SER A 430 -1.05 11.36 -18.50
C SER A 430 0.16 11.39 -17.56
N SER A 431 1.36 11.09 -18.06
CA SER A 431 2.58 11.00 -17.28
C SER A 431 3.71 11.83 -17.85
N ASN A 432 4.25 12.74 -17.03
CA ASN A 432 5.55 13.38 -17.23
C ASN A 432 6.29 13.57 -15.89
N GLY A 433 6.53 12.43 -15.20
CA GLY A 433 7.19 12.38 -13.90
C GLY A 433 6.26 12.62 -12.71
N SER A 434 6.60 11.98 -11.59
CA SER A 434 5.93 12.13 -10.28
C SER A 434 4.42 11.86 -10.25
N THR A 435 4.00 10.80 -10.93
CA THR A 435 2.58 10.37 -10.95
C THR A 435 2.10 9.88 -9.58
N SER A 436 2.96 9.26 -8.77
CA SER A 436 2.62 8.83 -7.40
C SER A 436 2.25 10.00 -6.49
N GLN A 437 2.94 11.15 -6.63
CA GLN A 437 2.60 12.34 -5.84
C GLN A 437 1.32 13.01 -6.34
N ALA A 438 1.07 12.99 -7.65
CA ALA A 438 -0.22 13.42 -8.22
C ALA A 438 -1.37 12.52 -7.75
N SER A 439 -1.12 11.21 -7.60
CA SER A 439 -2.07 10.25 -7.05
C SER A 439 -2.45 10.57 -5.59
N ILE A 440 -1.49 10.95 -4.75
CA ILE A 440 -1.76 11.40 -3.37
C ILE A 440 -2.67 12.65 -3.37
N CYS A 441 -2.36 13.64 -4.19
CA CYS A 441 -3.14 14.87 -4.30
C CYS A 441 -4.57 14.58 -4.81
N GLY A 442 -4.70 13.78 -5.88
CA GLY A 442 -6.00 13.37 -6.42
C GLY A 442 -6.82 12.57 -5.42
N SER A 443 -6.16 11.72 -4.62
CA SER A 443 -6.81 10.92 -3.58
C SER A 443 -7.34 11.75 -2.43
N THR A 444 -6.60 12.76 -1.97
CA THR A 444 -7.08 13.73 -0.99
C THR A 444 -8.36 14.41 -1.49
N LEU A 445 -8.35 14.91 -2.72
CA LEU A 445 -9.51 15.59 -3.33
C LEU A 445 -10.71 14.64 -3.49
N ALA A 446 -10.47 13.39 -3.91
CA ALA A 446 -11.53 12.38 -4.08
C ALA A 446 -12.16 11.97 -2.74
N LEU A 447 -11.37 11.86 -1.66
CA LEU A 447 -11.88 11.61 -0.32
C LEU A 447 -12.76 12.77 0.16
N MET A 448 -12.32 14.01 -0.03
CA MET A 448 -13.08 15.20 0.34
C MET A 448 -14.38 15.31 -0.49
N ASP A 449 -14.33 14.99 -1.79
CA ASP A 449 -15.52 14.95 -2.66
C ASP A 449 -16.50 13.84 -2.25
N ALA A 450 -16.00 12.72 -1.75
CA ALA A 450 -16.82 11.62 -1.22
C ALA A 450 -17.48 11.94 0.13
N GLY A 451 -17.11 13.04 0.78
CA GLY A 451 -17.60 13.39 2.12
C GLY A 451 -16.91 12.62 3.24
N VAL A 452 -15.75 12.03 2.99
CA VAL A 452 -14.95 11.39 4.05
C VAL A 452 -14.33 12.46 4.94
N PRO A 453 -14.59 12.46 6.26
CA PRO A 453 -14.09 13.48 7.18
C PRO A 453 -12.60 13.24 7.51
N ILE A 454 -11.73 13.38 6.51
CA ILE A 454 -10.28 13.25 6.73
C ILE A 454 -9.78 14.30 7.74
N LYS A 455 -8.83 13.91 8.59
CA LYS A 455 -8.28 14.78 9.66
C LYS A 455 -7.61 16.03 9.11
N ALA A 456 -6.93 15.89 7.97
CA ALA A 456 -6.27 16.98 7.25
C ALA A 456 -6.03 16.59 5.79
N PRO A 457 -5.99 17.56 4.86
CA PRO A 457 -5.61 17.30 3.49
C PRO A 457 -4.11 16.99 3.39
N VAL A 458 -3.76 16.09 2.46
CA VAL A 458 -2.37 15.66 2.20
C VAL A 458 -1.99 16.04 0.78
N ALA A 459 -0.82 16.63 0.61
CA ALA A 459 -0.21 16.86 -0.69
C ALA A 459 1.14 16.15 -0.79
N GLY A 460 1.57 15.85 -2.00
CA GLY A 460 2.84 15.22 -2.28
C GLY A 460 3.68 16.00 -3.28
N CYS A 461 4.99 16.08 -3.05
CA CYS A 461 5.97 16.72 -3.90
C CYS A 461 7.13 15.77 -4.20
N ALA A 462 7.63 15.76 -5.44
CA ALA A 462 8.85 15.04 -5.80
C ALA A 462 9.99 16.00 -6.02
N MET A 463 11.09 15.74 -5.34
CA MET A 463 12.33 16.47 -5.40
C MET A 463 13.35 15.72 -6.23
N GLY A 464 14.23 16.44 -6.92
CA GLY A 464 15.38 15.90 -7.61
C GLY A 464 16.67 16.51 -7.12
N LEU A 465 17.77 15.84 -7.41
CA LEU A 465 19.12 16.30 -7.17
C LEU A 465 19.93 16.17 -8.45
N ILE A 466 20.70 17.20 -8.75
CA ILE A 466 21.79 17.12 -9.73
C ILE A 466 23.06 17.61 -9.03
N LYS A 467 24.08 16.76 -9.01
CA LYS A 467 25.36 17.01 -8.37
C LYS A 467 26.48 16.95 -9.40
N ASP A 468 27.30 17.96 -9.47
CA ASP A 468 28.54 17.95 -10.25
C ASP A 468 29.70 17.53 -9.35
N ASP A 469 30.20 16.31 -9.56
CA ASP A 469 31.29 15.74 -8.76
C ASP A 469 32.63 16.46 -9.00
N SER A 470 32.78 17.19 -10.10
CA SER A 470 34.02 17.92 -10.43
C SER A 470 34.14 19.26 -9.68
N THR A 471 33.01 19.96 -9.52
CA THR A 471 32.94 21.27 -8.85
C THR A 471 32.37 21.19 -7.45
N GLY A 472 31.68 20.10 -7.11
CA GLY A 472 30.92 19.97 -5.88
C GLY A 472 29.60 20.77 -5.86
N ASN A 473 29.24 21.44 -6.96
CA ASN A 473 27.99 22.19 -7.08
C ASN A 473 26.79 21.25 -7.10
N ILE A 474 25.70 21.68 -6.46
CA ILE A 474 24.44 20.93 -6.40
C ILE A 474 23.26 21.82 -6.77
N ALA A 475 22.29 21.24 -7.47
CA ALA A 475 20.95 21.79 -7.69
C ALA A 475 19.90 20.83 -7.13
N ILE A 476 19.06 21.35 -6.21
CA ILE A 476 17.89 20.63 -5.69
C ILE A 476 16.67 21.18 -6.42
N LEU A 477 15.89 20.30 -7.06
CA LEU A 477 14.78 20.64 -7.91
C LEU A 477 13.46 20.28 -7.25
N THR A 478 12.52 21.20 -7.18
CA THR A 478 11.15 20.97 -6.74
C THR A 478 10.29 20.56 -7.91
N ASP A 479 9.43 19.55 -7.73
CA ASP A 479 8.51 19.05 -8.77
C ASP A 479 9.23 18.64 -10.06
N ILE A 480 9.99 17.55 -9.98
CA ILE A 480 10.72 17.03 -11.13
C ILE A 480 9.79 16.45 -12.19
N GLN A 481 10.18 16.61 -13.45
CA GLN A 481 9.57 15.96 -14.61
C GLN A 481 10.39 14.75 -15.08
N GLY A 482 9.83 13.96 -16.04
CA GLY A 482 10.44 12.71 -16.48
C GLY A 482 11.90 12.84 -16.91
N LEU A 483 12.25 13.86 -17.70
CA LEU A 483 13.64 14.05 -18.16
C LEU A 483 14.59 14.33 -16.98
N GLU A 484 14.16 15.08 -15.99
CA GLU A 484 14.94 15.38 -14.78
C GLU A 484 15.07 14.16 -13.85
N ASP A 485 14.06 13.28 -13.81
CA ASP A 485 14.16 12.01 -13.13
C ASP A 485 15.20 11.10 -13.83
N PHE A 486 15.15 10.98 -15.15
CA PHE A 486 16.12 10.15 -15.90
C PHE A 486 17.58 10.65 -15.79
N MET A 487 17.78 11.95 -15.89
CA MET A 487 19.11 12.58 -15.92
C MET A 487 19.66 12.94 -14.54
N GLY A 488 18.80 12.95 -13.52
CA GLY A 488 19.13 13.34 -12.16
C GLY A 488 19.77 12.22 -11.33
N ASP A 489 20.22 12.57 -10.14
CA ASP A 489 20.96 11.73 -9.20
C ASP A 489 20.10 11.24 -8.03
N MET A 490 18.91 11.82 -7.81
CA MET A 490 17.99 11.47 -6.77
C MET A 490 16.54 11.71 -7.23
N ASP A 491 15.63 10.81 -6.83
CA ASP A 491 14.19 10.97 -6.82
C ASP A 491 13.73 10.87 -5.37
N PHE A 492 13.31 12.00 -4.80
CA PHE A 492 12.94 12.10 -3.39
C PHE A 492 11.51 12.61 -3.26
N LYS A 493 10.61 11.75 -2.84
CA LYS A 493 9.18 11.99 -2.70
C LYS A 493 8.83 12.25 -1.26
N VAL A 494 8.16 13.37 -1.00
CA VAL A 494 7.70 13.78 0.34
C VAL A 494 6.22 14.10 0.27
N ALA A 495 5.44 13.44 1.11
CA ALA A 495 4.01 13.70 1.28
C ALA A 495 3.71 14.06 2.74
N GLY A 496 2.68 14.87 2.93
CA GLY A 496 2.23 15.24 4.27
C GLY A 496 1.14 16.31 4.26
N THR A 497 0.71 16.63 5.46
CA THR A 497 -0.26 17.69 5.76
C THR A 497 0.44 19.03 5.95
N GLN A 498 -0.29 20.04 6.38
CA GLN A 498 0.29 21.31 6.83
C GLN A 498 1.17 21.12 8.07
N SER A 499 0.83 20.17 8.95
CA SER A 499 1.48 19.94 10.25
C SER A 499 2.78 19.14 10.14
N GLY A 500 2.89 18.19 9.21
CA GLY A 500 4.06 17.34 9.13
C GLY A 500 4.03 16.30 7.99
N ILE A 501 5.06 15.49 7.96
CA ILE A 501 5.27 14.43 6.97
C ILE A 501 4.43 13.22 7.33
N THR A 502 3.75 12.64 6.32
CA THR A 502 3.01 11.39 6.43
C THR A 502 3.67 10.24 5.67
N ALA A 503 4.41 10.52 4.60
CA ALA A 503 5.21 9.50 3.92
C ALA A 503 6.40 10.12 3.19
N ILE A 504 7.50 9.36 3.12
CA ILE A 504 8.62 9.66 2.24
C ILE A 504 9.11 8.42 1.50
N GLN A 505 9.68 8.65 0.33
CA GLN A 505 10.40 7.64 -0.44
C GLN A 505 11.56 8.31 -1.18
N MET A 506 12.77 7.77 -1.01
CA MET A 506 13.96 8.28 -1.67
C MET A 506 14.67 7.17 -2.45
N ASP A 507 14.99 7.45 -3.69
CA ASP A 507 15.78 6.62 -4.58
C ASP A 507 17.00 7.43 -5.03
N ILE A 508 18.19 6.89 -4.84
CA ILE A 508 19.46 7.53 -5.21
C ILE A 508 20.11 6.73 -6.32
N LYS A 509 20.69 7.45 -7.30
CA LYS A 509 21.37 6.89 -8.48
C LYS A 509 22.89 7.11 -8.45
N ILE A 510 23.38 7.74 -7.38
CA ILE A 510 24.79 7.99 -7.08
C ILE A 510 25.20 7.25 -5.80
N LYS A 511 26.43 7.36 -5.35
CA LYS A 511 26.97 6.66 -4.18
C LYS A 511 26.42 7.15 -2.83
N GLY A 512 25.41 8.03 -2.84
CA GLY A 512 24.71 8.52 -1.66
C GLY A 512 24.74 10.04 -1.52
N ILE A 513 24.04 10.55 -0.51
CA ILE A 513 23.92 11.97 -0.19
C ILE A 513 24.24 12.22 1.29
N ASP A 514 24.75 13.41 1.57
CA ASP A 514 25.11 13.84 2.91
C ASP A 514 23.96 14.53 3.67
N LYS A 515 24.22 14.82 4.95
CA LYS A 515 23.26 15.51 5.83
C LYS A 515 22.81 16.87 5.27
N GLN A 516 23.72 17.64 4.66
CA GLN A 516 23.40 18.99 4.19
C GLN A 516 22.42 18.96 3.02
N ILE A 517 22.62 18.01 2.09
CA ILE A 517 21.73 17.81 0.96
C ILE A 517 20.34 17.35 1.45
N LEU A 518 20.28 16.38 2.38
CA LEU A 518 19.04 15.92 2.98
C LEU A 518 18.27 17.05 3.67
N THR A 519 18.94 17.86 4.48
CA THR A 519 18.33 19.00 5.18
C THR A 519 17.70 19.98 4.20
N ARG A 520 18.45 20.38 3.16
CA ARG A 520 17.95 21.31 2.14
C ARG A 520 16.82 20.72 1.32
N ALA A 521 16.91 19.44 0.97
CA ALA A 521 15.88 18.75 0.20
C ALA A 521 14.55 18.64 0.98
N LEU A 522 14.61 18.31 2.27
CA LEU A 522 13.43 18.25 3.14
C LEU A 522 12.76 19.61 3.30
N GLU A 523 13.53 20.67 3.58
CA GLU A 523 12.98 22.02 3.71
C GLU A 523 12.36 22.53 2.39
N GLN A 524 13.03 22.31 1.26
CA GLN A 524 12.51 22.70 -0.04
C GLN A 524 11.26 21.86 -0.43
N ALA A 525 11.22 20.58 -0.04
CA ALA A 525 10.04 19.72 -0.20
C ALA A 525 8.85 20.21 0.63
N ARG A 526 9.11 20.71 1.87
CA ARG A 526 8.08 21.31 2.71
C ARG A 526 7.43 22.51 2.02
N GLN A 527 8.24 23.43 1.51
CA GLN A 527 7.75 24.59 0.78
C GLN A 527 6.93 24.19 -0.45
N GLY A 528 7.42 23.23 -1.24
CA GLY A 528 6.71 22.70 -2.40
C GLY A 528 5.40 22.04 -2.05
N ARG A 529 5.37 21.23 -1.02
CA ARG A 529 4.18 20.55 -0.50
C ARG A 529 3.11 21.52 -0.04
N LEU A 530 3.49 22.54 0.74
CA LEU A 530 2.55 23.56 1.21
C LEU A 530 1.96 24.37 0.05
N PHE A 531 2.76 24.74 -0.93
CA PHE A 531 2.28 25.41 -2.14
C PHE A 531 1.25 24.54 -2.92
N ILE A 532 1.54 23.24 -3.09
CA ILE A 532 0.61 22.33 -3.77
C ILE A 532 -0.69 22.22 -2.96
N LEU A 533 -0.58 22.11 -1.64
CA LEU A 533 -1.74 22.03 -0.76
C LEU A 533 -2.64 23.24 -0.89
N ASP A 534 -2.07 24.46 -0.88
CA ASP A 534 -2.85 25.71 -1.06
C ASP A 534 -3.61 25.69 -2.39
N ARG A 535 -3.00 25.22 -3.49
CA ARG A 535 -3.66 25.12 -4.80
C ARG A 535 -4.78 24.07 -4.81
N MET A 536 -4.61 22.96 -4.11
CA MET A 536 -5.68 21.96 -3.98
C MET A 536 -6.88 22.51 -3.21
N MET A 537 -6.64 23.32 -2.17
CA MET A 537 -7.70 23.93 -1.36
C MET A 537 -8.51 24.99 -2.11
N GLU A 538 -8.03 25.52 -3.23
CA GLU A 538 -8.83 26.37 -4.13
C GLU A 538 -9.99 25.61 -4.79
N THR A 539 -9.86 24.29 -4.94
CA THR A 539 -10.89 23.42 -5.55
C THR A 539 -11.94 22.96 -4.55
N ILE A 540 -11.49 22.50 -3.37
CA ILE A 540 -12.37 22.06 -2.28
C ILE A 540 -11.68 22.31 -0.95
N HIS A 541 -12.27 23.11 -0.05
CA HIS A 541 -11.68 23.51 1.23
C HIS A 541 -11.95 22.52 2.35
N THR A 542 -13.12 21.89 2.34
CA THR A 542 -13.57 20.96 3.37
C THR A 542 -14.26 19.77 2.70
N PRO A 543 -14.23 18.60 3.33
CA PRO A 543 -15.04 17.47 2.86
C PRO A 543 -16.50 17.86 2.66
N ARG A 544 -17.15 17.30 1.64
CA ARG A 544 -18.59 17.52 1.44
C ARG A 544 -19.37 17.09 2.68
N PRO A 545 -20.38 17.85 3.10
CA PRO A 545 -21.18 17.52 4.29
C PRO A 545 -22.08 16.29 4.08
N GLU A 546 -22.41 15.96 2.84
CA GLU A 546 -23.26 14.86 2.45
C GLU A 546 -22.53 13.89 1.55
N LEU A 547 -22.73 12.59 1.78
CA LEU A 547 -22.25 11.54 0.90
C LEU A 547 -22.99 11.58 -0.45
N SER A 548 -22.36 11.04 -1.49
CA SER A 548 -23.03 10.80 -2.78
C SER A 548 -24.35 10.05 -2.58
N PRO A 549 -25.39 10.35 -3.36
CA PRO A 549 -26.66 9.61 -3.31
C PRO A 549 -26.49 8.12 -3.68
N PHE A 550 -25.39 7.77 -4.31
CA PHE A 550 -25.04 6.40 -4.67
C PHE A 550 -24.21 5.68 -3.62
N ALA A 551 -23.65 6.41 -2.66
CA ALA A 551 -22.92 5.81 -1.53
C ALA A 551 -23.90 5.20 -0.52
N PRO A 552 -23.62 4.00 0.03
CA PRO A 552 -24.43 3.42 1.06
C PRO A 552 -24.37 4.30 2.31
N ARG A 553 -25.54 4.53 2.94
CA ARG A 553 -25.62 5.15 4.27
C ARG A 553 -25.62 4.04 5.30
N ILE A 554 -24.82 4.19 6.35
CA ILE A 554 -24.70 3.20 7.42
C ILE A 554 -25.52 3.66 8.61
N LEU A 555 -26.51 2.83 9.00
CA LEU A 555 -27.25 2.94 10.24
C LEU A 555 -26.56 2.06 11.29
N GLN A 556 -25.97 2.67 12.32
CA GLN A 556 -25.28 1.97 13.40
C GLN A 556 -26.12 1.98 14.67
N PHE A 557 -26.21 0.82 15.33
CA PHE A 557 -26.76 0.67 16.68
C PHE A 557 -26.15 -0.54 17.37
N SER A 558 -26.43 -0.74 18.66
CA SER A 558 -25.87 -1.87 19.41
C SER A 558 -26.99 -2.75 19.94
N ILE A 559 -26.73 -4.06 19.94
CA ILE A 559 -27.58 -5.08 20.57
C ILE A 559 -26.79 -5.77 21.68
N ASN A 560 -27.50 -6.49 22.56
CA ASN A 560 -26.81 -7.33 23.53
C ASN A 560 -26.03 -8.44 22.82
N PRO A 561 -24.70 -8.61 23.05
CA PRO A 561 -23.87 -9.64 22.42
C PRO A 561 -24.46 -11.06 22.53
N ASP A 562 -25.11 -11.39 23.64
CA ASP A 562 -25.79 -12.70 23.84
C ASP A 562 -26.91 -12.97 22.84
N LYS A 563 -27.44 -11.91 22.19
CA LYS A 563 -28.51 -11.96 21.20
C LYS A 563 -28.02 -12.08 19.75
N ILE A 564 -26.72 -11.93 19.50
CA ILE A 564 -26.15 -12.00 18.15
C ILE A 564 -26.57 -13.31 17.45
N ARG A 565 -26.54 -14.42 18.18
CA ARG A 565 -26.93 -15.74 17.63
C ARG A 565 -28.40 -15.81 17.21
N GLU A 566 -29.30 -15.06 17.89
CA GLU A 566 -30.72 -14.99 17.53
C GLU A 566 -30.92 -14.23 16.21
N VAL A 567 -30.14 -13.14 16.00
CA VAL A 567 -30.17 -12.32 14.78
C VAL A 567 -29.54 -13.06 13.60
N ILE A 568 -28.44 -13.74 13.80
CA ILE A 568 -27.77 -14.52 12.74
C ILE A 568 -28.65 -15.74 12.38
N GLY A 569 -29.16 -16.44 13.37
CA GLY A 569 -29.92 -17.68 13.18
C GLY A 569 -29.05 -18.87 12.79
N SER A 570 -29.64 -20.08 12.79
CA SER A 570 -28.93 -21.31 12.42
C SER A 570 -28.40 -21.23 10.99
N GLY A 571 -27.07 -21.30 10.84
CA GLY A 571 -26.40 -21.20 9.52
C GLY A 571 -26.65 -19.89 8.78
N GLY A 572 -26.91 -18.80 9.50
CA GLY A 572 -27.16 -17.47 8.91
C GLY A 572 -28.57 -17.29 8.34
N LYS A 573 -29.50 -18.21 8.59
CA LYS A 573 -30.82 -18.22 7.96
C LYS A 573 -31.65 -16.96 8.28
N THR A 574 -31.59 -16.46 9.52
CA THR A 574 -32.37 -15.30 9.93
C THR A 574 -31.84 -14.01 9.30
N ILE A 575 -30.54 -13.76 9.40
CA ILE A 575 -29.91 -12.56 8.83
C ILE A 575 -30.04 -12.52 7.30
N ASN A 576 -29.83 -13.67 6.63
CA ASN A 576 -30.03 -13.77 5.18
C ASN A 576 -31.51 -13.55 4.76
N GLY A 577 -32.46 -13.94 5.60
CA GLY A 577 -33.87 -13.64 5.41
C GLY A 577 -34.16 -12.14 5.48
N ILE A 578 -33.58 -11.43 6.45
CA ILE A 578 -33.72 -9.98 6.59
C ILE A 578 -33.09 -9.28 5.36
N ILE A 579 -31.90 -9.68 4.96
CA ILE A 579 -31.20 -9.14 3.78
C ILE A 579 -32.04 -9.35 2.51
N ALA A 580 -32.59 -10.56 2.31
CA ALA A 580 -33.40 -10.86 1.14
C ALA A 580 -34.73 -10.05 1.11
N GLU A 581 -35.34 -9.79 2.28
CA GLU A 581 -36.59 -9.03 2.40
C GLU A 581 -36.41 -7.53 2.20
N THR A 582 -35.29 -6.99 2.66
CA THR A 582 -35.05 -5.53 2.72
C THR A 582 -34.08 -5.02 1.66
N GLY A 583 -33.22 -5.90 1.08
CA GLY A 583 -32.20 -5.53 0.11
C GLY A 583 -31.00 -4.79 0.70
N VAL A 584 -30.86 -4.73 2.02
CA VAL A 584 -29.75 -4.05 2.71
C VAL A 584 -28.55 -5.01 2.90
N LYS A 585 -27.37 -4.47 3.21
CA LYS A 585 -26.26 -5.23 3.80
C LYS A 585 -26.26 -5.07 5.30
N ILE A 586 -25.95 -6.15 6.04
CA ILE A 586 -25.92 -6.15 7.50
C ILE A 586 -24.60 -6.80 7.95
N ASP A 587 -23.82 -6.05 8.73
CA ASP A 587 -22.63 -6.56 9.42
C ASP A 587 -22.86 -6.48 10.93
N ILE A 588 -22.41 -7.49 11.68
CA ILE A 588 -22.55 -7.58 13.14
C ILE A 588 -21.19 -7.95 13.73
N GLU A 589 -20.69 -7.10 14.62
CA GLU A 589 -19.45 -7.34 15.35
C GLU A 589 -19.70 -8.16 16.63
N ASP A 590 -18.67 -8.83 17.12
CA ASP A 590 -18.76 -9.68 18.31
C ASP A 590 -19.13 -8.91 19.61
N ASP A 591 -18.87 -7.60 19.63
CA ASP A 591 -19.24 -6.71 20.74
C ASP A 591 -20.71 -6.25 20.71
N GLY A 592 -21.47 -6.65 19.69
CA GLY A 592 -22.88 -6.33 19.54
C GLY A 592 -23.17 -5.10 18.68
N ARG A 593 -22.17 -4.44 18.10
CA ARG A 593 -22.41 -3.36 17.12
C ARG A 593 -23.01 -3.95 15.84
N VAL A 594 -24.08 -3.32 15.36
CA VAL A 594 -24.78 -3.69 14.12
C VAL A 594 -24.70 -2.53 13.15
N PHE A 595 -24.27 -2.82 11.94
CA PHE A 595 -24.15 -1.87 10.83
C PHE A 595 -25.11 -2.29 9.70
N ILE A 596 -26.08 -1.46 9.39
CA ILE A 596 -26.99 -1.67 8.26
C ILE A 596 -26.65 -0.65 7.18
N ALA A 597 -26.19 -1.11 6.02
CA ALA A 597 -25.83 -0.26 4.90
C ALA A 597 -26.86 -0.35 3.77
N SER A 598 -27.38 0.80 3.35
CA SER A 598 -28.33 0.93 2.26
C SER A 598 -28.28 2.33 1.64
N THR A 599 -28.56 2.41 0.35
CA THR A 599 -28.88 3.69 -0.33
C THR A 599 -30.34 4.13 -0.08
N ASP A 600 -31.19 3.22 0.45
CA ASP A 600 -32.59 3.46 0.81
C ASP A 600 -32.74 3.49 2.35
N ALA A 601 -32.99 4.67 2.90
CA ALA A 601 -33.17 4.86 4.34
C ALA A 601 -34.39 4.10 4.90
N ALA A 602 -35.47 3.96 4.13
CA ALA A 602 -36.66 3.22 4.58
C ALA A 602 -36.37 1.72 4.69
N ALA A 603 -35.58 1.17 3.75
CA ALA A 603 -35.14 -0.22 3.81
C ALA A 603 -34.24 -0.47 5.02
N ALA A 604 -33.31 0.45 5.33
CA ALA A 604 -32.44 0.35 6.50
C ALA A 604 -33.24 0.37 7.81
N GLU A 605 -34.20 1.28 7.93
CA GLU A 605 -35.05 1.39 9.14
C GLU A 605 -35.96 0.16 9.28
N LYS A 606 -36.46 -0.40 8.18
CA LYS A 606 -37.21 -1.66 8.19
C LYS A 606 -36.37 -2.81 8.72
N ALA A 607 -35.13 -2.95 8.26
CA ALA A 607 -34.21 -4.00 8.72
C ALA A 607 -33.90 -3.85 10.22
N LYS A 608 -33.64 -2.61 10.69
CA LYS A 608 -33.43 -2.29 12.09
C LYS A 608 -34.63 -2.72 12.94
N ASN A 609 -35.84 -2.37 12.52
CA ASN A 609 -37.08 -2.73 13.25
C ASN A 609 -37.24 -4.25 13.33
N ILE A 610 -36.86 -5.00 12.30
CA ILE A 610 -36.89 -6.47 12.35
C ILE A 610 -35.90 -6.99 13.40
N ILE A 611 -34.66 -6.46 13.39
CA ILE A 611 -33.62 -6.85 14.36
C ILE A 611 -34.06 -6.49 15.78
N ASP A 612 -34.56 -5.27 16.02
CA ASP A 612 -35.04 -4.82 17.30
C ASP A 612 -36.17 -5.74 17.86
N ASN A 613 -37.06 -6.19 16.98
CA ASN A 613 -38.09 -7.16 17.35
C ASN A 613 -37.54 -8.55 17.69
N ILE A 614 -36.46 -8.98 17.04
CA ILE A 614 -35.80 -10.27 17.35
C ILE A 614 -35.14 -10.21 18.74
N VAL A 615 -34.37 -9.15 19.01
CA VAL A 615 -33.59 -9.03 20.25
C VAL A 615 -34.39 -8.61 21.46
N ARG A 616 -35.56 -7.99 21.25
CA ARG A 616 -36.46 -7.58 22.33
C ARG A 616 -36.87 -8.78 23.17
N ASP A 617 -36.69 -8.72 24.47
CA ASP A 617 -37.16 -9.75 25.38
C ASP A 617 -38.68 -9.75 25.44
N ILE A 618 -39.26 -10.96 25.48
CA ILE A 618 -40.67 -11.16 25.63
C ILE A 618 -41.06 -10.69 27.06
N GLN A 619 -42.07 -9.84 27.15
CA GLN A 619 -42.54 -9.30 28.43
C GLN A 619 -43.96 -9.78 28.75
N VAL A 620 -44.30 -9.80 30.07
CA VAL A 620 -45.67 -10.04 30.50
C VAL A 620 -46.59 -8.97 29.94
N GLY A 621 -47.68 -9.38 29.31
CA GLY A 621 -48.63 -8.50 28.63
C GLY A 621 -48.45 -8.45 27.10
N ASP A 622 -47.31 -8.89 26.56
CA ASP A 622 -47.11 -8.92 25.12
C ASP A 622 -48.17 -9.78 24.43
N VAL A 623 -48.69 -9.27 23.30
CA VAL A 623 -49.60 -9.98 22.42
C VAL A 623 -48.85 -10.36 21.14
N ILE A 624 -48.65 -11.63 20.92
CA ILE A 624 -47.80 -12.18 19.86
C ILE A 624 -48.60 -13.17 19.00
N LEU A 625 -48.47 -13.07 17.71
CA LEU A 625 -48.94 -14.11 16.79
C LEU A 625 -47.90 -15.23 16.79
N GLY A 626 -48.20 -16.35 17.40
CA GLY A 626 -47.30 -17.48 17.54
C GLY A 626 -47.85 -18.72 16.83
N LYS A 627 -46.91 -19.61 16.44
CA LYS A 627 -47.21 -20.85 15.71
C LYS A 627 -47.32 -22.03 16.66
N VAL A 628 -48.40 -22.78 16.58
CA VAL A 628 -48.59 -24.02 17.35
C VAL A 628 -47.56 -25.05 16.84
N VAL A 629 -46.62 -25.45 17.69
CA VAL A 629 -45.55 -26.38 17.35
C VAL A 629 -45.72 -27.76 17.97
N ASN A 630 -46.55 -27.88 19.02
CA ASN A 630 -46.86 -29.14 19.67
C ASN A 630 -48.15 -29.04 20.43
N ILE A 631 -48.87 -30.16 20.53
CA ILE A 631 -50.11 -30.29 21.33
C ILE A 631 -49.87 -31.29 22.44
N LEU A 632 -50.16 -30.86 23.66
CA LEU A 632 -50.06 -31.63 24.88
C LEU A 632 -51.45 -31.81 25.53
N PRO A 633 -51.67 -32.86 26.33
CA PRO A 633 -52.94 -33.05 27.00
C PRO A 633 -53.38 -31.85 27.86
N ILE A 634 -52.41 -31.03 28.32
CA ILE A 634 -52.65 -29.87 29.17
C ILE A 634 -52.77 -28.54 28.41
N GLY A 635 -52.50 -28.54 27.06
CA GLY A 635 -52.55 -27.29 26.30
C GLY A 635 -51.70 -27.32 25.01
N ALA A 636 -51.68 -26.21 24.30
CA ALA A 636 -50.88 -26.03 23.08
C ALA A 636 -49.53 -25.33 23.36
N GLN A 637 -48.48 -25.89 22.84
CA GLN A 637 -47.19 -25.25 22.89
C GLN A 637 -47.01 -24.38 21.63
N VAL A 638 -46.81 -23.10 21.86
CA VAL A 638 -46.76 -22.07 20.83
C VAL A 638 -45.36 -21.48 20.76
N GLU A 639 -44.78 -21.47 19.60
CA GLU A 639 -43.51 -20.79 19.34
C GLU A 639 -43.79 -19.30 19.10
N LEU A 640 -43.27 -18.46 20.00
CA LEU A 640 -43.45 -16.99 20.00
C LEU A 640 -42.41 -16.28 19.18
N LYS A 641 -41.16 -16.80 19.23
CA LYS A 641 -40.00 -16.39 18.46
C LYS A 641 -39.14 -17.65 18.20
N PRO A 642 -38.22 -17.64 17.22
CA PRO A 642 -37.33 -18.79 16.97
C PRO A 642 -36.68 -19.29 18.26
N GLY A 643 -36.95 -20.56 18.63
CA GLY A 643 -36.43 -21.18 19.84
C GLY A 643 -37.11 -20.80 21.18
N LYS A 644 -38.03 -19.83 21.22
CA LYS A 644 -38.77 -19.41 22.41
C LYS A 644 -40.21 -19.92 22.33
N LYS A 645 -40.56 -20.82 23.22
CA LYS A 645 -41.88 -21.46 23.28
C LYS A 645 -42.62 -21.11 24.57
N GLY A 646 -43.91 -20.92 24.45
CA GLY A 646 -44.83 -20.76 25.62
C GLY A 646 -45.94 -21.78 25.57
N LEU A 647 -46.60 -22.00 26.71
CA LEU A 647 -47.73 -22.92 26.87
C LEU A 647 -49.02 -22.14 26.98
N VAL A 648 -49.96 -22.39 26.09
CA VAL A 648 -51.38 -22.00 26.29
C VAL A 648 -52.08 -23.17 26.91
N HIS A 649 -52.35 -23.09 28.23
CA HIS A 649 -53.08 -24.14 28.90
C HIS A 649 -54.50 -24.31 28.32
N ILE A 650 -55.03 -25.55 28.27
CA ILE A 650 -56.32 -25.87 27.69
C ILE A 650 -57.45 -24.96 28.16
N SER A 651 -57.43 -24.57 29.42
CA SER A 651 -58.43 -23.65 30.01
C SER A 651 -58.28 -22.19 29.51
N LYS A 652 -57.20 -21.85 28.81
CA LYS A 652 -56.87 -20.51 28.31
C LYS A 652 -56.85 -20.42 26.77
N LEU A 653 -57.20 -21.54 26.07
CA LEU A 653 -57.24 -21.63 24.63
C LEU A 653 -58.44 -20.96 23.97
N SER A 654 -59.60 -20.94 24.66
CA SER A 654 -60.83 -20.34 24.17
C SER A 654 -61.61 -19.68 25.29
N ASN A 655 -62.54 -18.79 24.95
CA ASN A 655 -63.48 -18.19 25.87
C ASN A 655 -64.54 -19.22 26.38
N LYS A 656 -64.78 -20.28 25.61
CA LYS A 656 -65.67 -21.42 25.97
C LYS A 656 -64.84 -22.56 26.58
N ARG A 657 -65.51 -23.47 27.30
CA ARG A 657 -64.86 -24.68 27.83
C ARG A 657 -64.42 -25.59 26.68
N VAL A 658 -63.14 -25.95 26.65
CA VAL A 658 -62.50 -26.82 25.66
C VAL A 658 -62.34 -28.21 26.27
N GLU A 659 -62.80 -29.27 25.61
CA GLU A 659 -62.67 -30.66 26.08
C GLU A 659 -61.34 -31.25 25.63
N ARG A 660 -60.93 -30.97 24.40
CA ARG A 660 -59.66 -31.43 23.82
C ARG A 660 -58.98 -30.25 23.11
N VAL A 661 -57.64 -30.18 23.18
CA VAL A 661 -56.85 -29.09 22.59
C VAL A 661 -56.99 -29.08 21.06
N GLU A 662 -57.07 -30.26 20.45
CA GLU A 662 -57.22 -30.48 19.02
C GLU A 662 -58.53 -29.96 18.44
N ASP A 663 -59.57 -29.77 19.29
CA ASP A 663 -60.87 -29.20 18.87
C ASP A 663 -60.78 -27.68 18.57
N VAL A 664 -59.68 -27.03 18.99
CA VAL A 664 -59.53 -25.55 18.89
C VAL A 664 -58.33 -25.16 18.04
N VAL A 665 -57.23 -25.94 18.09
CA VAL A 665 -55.99 -25.63 17.37
C VAL A 665 -55.34 -26.91 16.85
N SER A 666 -54.69 -26.80 15.69
CA SER A 666 -53.84 -27.82 15.08
C SER A 666 -52.37 -27.42 15.06
N ILE A 667 -51.50 -28.43 14.97
CA ILE A 667 -50.05 -28.15 14.76
C ILE A 667 -49.89 -27.41 13.45
N GLY A 668 -49.17 -26.29 13.48
CA GLY A 668 -48.97 -25.40 12.34
C GLY A 668 -49.84 -24.15 12.32
N ASP A 669 -50.94 -24.12 13.15
CA ASP A 669 -51.81 -22.95 13.22
C ASP A 669 -51.09 -21.73 13.80
N GLU A 670 -51.33 -20.57 13.21
CA GLU A 670 -50.93 -19.27 13.77
C GLU A 670 -52.05 -18.72 14.64
N ILE A 671 -51.74 -18.51 15.90
CA ILE A 671 -52.70 -18.03 16.90
C ILE A 671 -52.19 -16.80 17.66
N LEU A 672 -53.05 -15.84 17.85
CA LEU A 672 -52.74 -14.67 18.68
C LEU A 672 -52.80 -15.08 20.16
N VAL A 673 -51.68 -14.84 20.89
CA VAL A 673 -51.57 -15.19 22.31
C VAL A 673 -51.03 -14.02 23.11
N ARG A 674 -51.47 -13.87 24.37
CA ARG A 674 -50.91 -12.90 25.30
C ARG A 674 -50.09 -13.59 26.37
N VAL A 675 -48.90 -13.04 26.63
CA VAL A 675 -48.01 -13.51 27.71
C VAL A 675 -48.63 -13.13 29.07
N ILE A 676 -48.85 -14.12 29.92
CA ILE A 676 -49.47 -13.91 31.27
C ILE A 676 -48.38 -13.87 32.33
N GLU A 677 -47.43 -14.80 32.23
CA GLU A 677 -46.39 -14.98 33.22
C GLU A 677 -45.12 -15.53 32.56
N ILE A 678 -43.98 -15.09 33.04
CA ILE A 678 -42.66 -15.67 32.72
C ILE A 678 -42.10 -16.17 34.05
N LYS A 679 -41.98 -17.50 34.15
CA LYS A 679 -41.51 -18.17 35.36
C LYS A 679 -39.99 -18.04 35.54
N PRO A 680 -39.46 -18.16 36.77
CA PRO A 680 -38.02 -18.10 37.00
C PRO A 680 -37.22 -19.16 36.26
N ASP A 681 -37.81 -20.28 35.86
CA ASP A 681 -37.23 -21.35 35.06
C ASP A 681 -37.27 -21.06 33.53
N GLY A 682 -37.72 -19.86 33.13
CA GLY A 682 -37.83 -19.43 31.74
C GLY A 682 -39.08 -19.93 30.99
N LYS A 683 -39.99 -20.66 31.65
CA LYS A 683 -41.24 -21.08 31.02
C LYS A 683 -42.22 -19.93 30.90
N ILE A 684 -42.86 -19.80 29.74
CA ILE A 684 -43.78 -18.73 29.40
C ILE A 684 -45.21 -19.28 29.39
N ASP A 685 -46.05 -18.74 30.24
CA ASP A 685 -47.47 -19.05 30.25
C ASP A 685 -48.25 -18.04 29.39
N LEU A 686 -49.12 -18.56 28.55
CA LEU A 686 -49.87 -17.81 27.55
C LEU A 686 -51.37 -17.92 27.70
N THR A 687 -52.11 -16.95 27.20
CA THR A 687 -53.55 -17.02 27.02
C THR A 687 -54.01 -16.53 25.68
N ARG A 688 -55.04 -17.16 25.14
CA ARG A 688 -55.75 -16.74 23.92
C ARG A 688 -57.10 -16.05 24.32
N LYS A 689 -57.50 -16.16 25.58
CA LYS A 689 -58.75 -15.53 26.07
C LYS A 689 -58.71 -14.01 25.94
N GLY A 690 -59.82 -13.44 25.45
CA GLY A 690 -59.94 -12.01 25.19
C GLY A 690 -59.27 -11.51 23.91
N LEU A 691 -58.61 -12.39 23.14
CA LEU A 691 -58.00 -12.08 21.82
C LEU A 691 -58.80 -12.71 20.66
N ILE A 692 -59.74 -13.61 20.98
CA ILE A 692 -60.62 -14.22 19.98
C ILE A 692 -61.83 -13.29 19.78
N PRO A 693 -62.14 -12.88 18.53
CA PRO A 693 -63.37 -12.11 18.30
C PRO A 693 -64.58 -12.88 18.81
N GLU A 694 -65.47 -12.19 19.55
CA GLU A 694 -66.75 -12.79 19.87
C GLU A 694 -67.49 -13.09 18.56
N GLU A 695 -67.76 -14.39 18.28
CA GLU A 695 -68.67 -14.73 17.21
C GLU A 695 -69.98 -13.99 17.45
N GLY A 696 -70.34 -13.07 16.54
CA GLY A 696 -71.44 -12.15 16.65
C GLY A 696 -72.74 -12.91 16.94
N ARG A 697 -73.43 -12.39 17.92
CA ARG A 697 -74.88 -12.63 18.06
C ARG A 697 -75.50 -12.20 16.71
N ARG A 698 -75.99 -13.16 15.99
CA ARG A 698 -77.11 -12.95 15.06
C ARG A 698 -78.39 -12.88 15.79
#